data_6669a0a6762ebc2ba01c51b7a50e6af6
#
_entry.id   6669a0a6762ebc2ba01c51b7a50e6af6
#
_cell.length_a   1.000
_cell.length_b   1.000
_cell.length_c   1.000
_cell.angle_alpha   90.00
_cell.angle_beta   90.00
_cell.angle_gamma   90.00
#
_symmetry.space_group_name_H-M   'P 1'
#
loop_
_entity.id
_entity.type
_entity.pdbx_description
1 polymer ?
#
loop_
_entity_poly.entity_id
_entity_poly.type
_entity_poly.pdbx_seq_one_letter_code
_entity_poly.pdbx_strand_id
1 'polypeptide(L)'
;VYGSIIMTRKKWLLIGAAILGLSSIVGASINPMAQTYIAPMVKEQVNNVINGSIDYDSLRINWNGDVVLTDVTIKDRDGHLVGTAQEVAVGVKLSSLPKIVGGNTSGATAISSVIVEAPDFHIWQLADGSWSITKLVKPSDPNKSGTFDGSVTINDGRVALRTKDGIKRNVENLDGTMALDMSGMSKGAFTADVDGSAITLNGKIDMNNVSNFDLFVQADEIDTAGIMSFVPLRKDLSVTSGKLQDLHLNLKSEDGKYIMSGNVGFKGLTGTYKRGNTIYNITDGTGRIMLNNDQIVISRSSWRVNDQVTKINGLVTLGKDEEYLNLNVVADKVDLEAITDVGVSGIVGGRAHIGGTTVAPRVDATIASDGISYNGYYIDRLQGDIVYDNGLVRTDDVRLSVGEGSANVKGQYVVDTGDFDTTIKIQNLPLGTFTKDMISPVTGNIDGEMRILGKNNQVTDVVGSVKGRQIGIRGVVVDTAKANFTHADNSTNMTVVGTIGDGALSGYGYIQNGNIDATISGNALPLTALSLIIGQDVDGTLNTSFAIQGTLDNPNVMGTVWGQEVHYKGARFNNIHGDIKLDNHILTITNGHIGDGDGGYDVNGWYNLNTDVLDLNAKARAARIENVIRTVTDVPITGWFETDNHITGTAANPIIEGRAHLWDGSAYGKLVTNAFAKYNYQNDTLELYRFDIEGYGATITGGGTVSKEAINIDFEGKKIDMGRLLINTDYKVDGLLSGRGQITGSVDNPQFNGYISSDA
;
A
#
# COMPACT_ATOMS: atom_id res chain seq x y z
N VAL A 1 -18.36 -30.46 14.27
CA VAL A 1 -19.31 -30.68 13.17
C VAL A 1 -19.06 -32.04 12.49
N TYR A 2 -18.66 -33.06 13.26
CA TYR A 2 -18.38 -34.43 12.75
C TYR A 2 -19.55 -35.40 12.97
N GLY A 3 -20.76 -34.92 12.93
CA GLY A 3 -21.93 -35.66 13.48
C GLY A 3 -22.88 -36.37 12.50
N SER A 4 -22.61 -36.43 11.17
CA SER A 4 -23.67 -36.90 10.27
C SER A 4 -23.36 -37.98 9.22
N ILE A 5 -22.19 -38.60 9.26
CA ILE A 5 -21.85 -39.65 8.27
C ILE A 5 -21.85 -41.06 8.90
N ILE A 6 -22.35 -41.22 10.10
CA ILE A 6 -22.39 -42.54 10.73
C ILE A 6 -23.78 -43.15 10.62
N MET A 7 -23.87 -44.09 9.73
CA MET A 7 -25.04 -45.00 9.72
C MET A 7 -25.07 -45.80 11.02
N THR A 8 -26.17 -45.71 11.76
CA THR A 8 -26.42 -46.50 12.98
C THR A 8 -26.35 -47.98 12.69
N ARG A 9 -25.88 -48.78 13.68
CA ARG A 9 -25.74 -50.28 13.72
C ARG A 9 -26.82 -51.04 12.95
N LYS A 10 -28.04 -50.55 12.92
CA LYS A 10 -29.14 -51.20 12.22
C LYS A 10 -29.15 -51.02 10.70
N LYS A 11 -28.42 -50.08 10.13
CA LYS A 11 -28.52 -49.74 8.71
C LYS A 11 -27.57 -50.53 7.80
N TRP A 12 -26.42 -50.94 8.29
CA TRP A 12 -25.51 -51.82 7.55
C TRP A 12 -25.95 -53.32 7.59
N LEU A 13 -26.49 -53.75 8.70
CA LEU A 13 -27.18 -55.03 8.79
C LEU A 13 -28.27 -55.24 7.75
N LEU A 14 -28.76 -54.18 7.24
CA LEU A 14 -29.96 -54.12 6.43
C LEU A 14 -29.67 -54.12 4.91
N ILE A 15 -28.53 -53.63 4.47
CA ILE A 15 -28.07 -53.84 3.09
C ILE A 15 -27.69 -55.33 2.90
N GLY A 16 -27.03 -55.92 3.87
CA GLY A 16 -26.81 -57.35 3.93
C GLY A 16 -28.14 -58.16 3.99
N ALA A 17 -29.16 -57.69 4.73
CA ALA A 17 -30.43 -58.38 4.88
C ALA A 17 -31.35 -58.27 3.68
N ALA A 18 -31.28 -57.19 2.85
CA ALA A 18 -32.03 -57.15 1.57
C ALA A 18 -31.49 -58.17 0.58
N ILE A 19 -30.17 -58.42 0.60
CA ILE A 19 -29.52 -59.49 -0.11
C ILE A 19 -29.83 -60.84 0.58
N LEU A 20 -29.93 -60.88 1.90
CA LEU A 20 -30.24 -62.06 2.72
C LEU A 20 -31.74 -62.49 2.68
N GLY A 21 -32.64 -61.62 2.31
CA GLY A 21 -34.01 -62.00 2.02
C GLY A 21 -34.12 -62.98 0.84
N LEU A 22 -33.14 -62.98 -0.07
CA LEU A 22 -33.01 -63.97 -1.12
C LEU A 22 -32.65 -65.38 -0.60
N SER A 23 -32.19 -65.47 0.65
CA SER A 23 -31.51 -66.64 1.18
C SER A 23 -32.37 -67.64 1.94
N SER A 24 -33.66 -67.35 2.17
CA SER A 24 -34.50 -68.20 2.98
C SER A 24 -35.17 -69.38 2.19
N ILE A 25 -34.71 -69.62 0.95
CA ILE A 25 -35.37 -70.59 0.09
C ILE A 25 -34.42 -71.55 -0.57
N VAL A 26 -33.89 -72.45 0.19
CA VAL A 26 -33.30 -73.66 -0.39
C VAL A 26 -33.77 -74.90 0.35
N GLY A 27 -34.72 -75.55 -0.25
CA GLY A 27 -35.21 -76.83 0.18
C GLY A 27 -36.31 -77.35 -0.67
N ALA A 28 -36.16 -77.37 -2.00
CA ALA A 28 -37.00 -78.28 -2.80
C ALA A 28 -36.46 -78.46 -4.23
N SER A 29 -36.27 -79.69 -4.57
CA SER A 29 -35.98 -80.34 -5.84
C SER A 29 -36.05 -79.55 -7.14
N ILE A 30 -35.04 -79.67 -7.87
CA ILE A 30 -34.64 -79.27 -9.19
C ILE A 30 -35.73 -79.40 -10.23
N ASN A 31 -36.04 -78.34 -10.91
CA ASN A 31 -36.75 -78.11 -12.17
C ASN A 31 -38.29 -77.89 -12.06
N PRO A 32 -39.09 -77.70 -13.00
CA PRO A 32 -40.11 -76.67 -13.18
C PRO A 32 -40.97 -76.35 -11.93
N MET A 33 -40.86 -77.12 -10.85
CA MET A 33 -41.47 -76.77 -9.53
C MET A 33 -40.81 -75.53 -8.91
N ALA A 34 -39.54 -75.22 -9.22
CA ALA A 34 -38.86 -74.07 -8.66
C ALA A 34 -39.48 -72.73 -9.07
N GLN A 35 -39.86 -72.61 -10.33
CA GLN A 35 -40.52 -71.35 -10.80
C GLN A 35 -41.98 -71.21 -10.26
N THR A 36 -42.67 -72.27 -10.05
CA THR A 36 -44.07 -72.19 -9.62
C THR A 36 -44.23 -72.03 -8.10
N TYR A 37 -43.30 -72.61 -7.31
CA TYR A 37 -43.42 -72.56 -5.84
C TYR A 37 -42.31 -71.75 -5.16
N ILE A 38 -41.06 -71.78 -5.68
CA ILE A 38 -39.95 -71.06 -5.06
C ILE A 38 -39.93 -69.57 -5.43
N ALA A 39 -40.25 -69.22 -6.66
CA ALA A 39 -40.26 -67.84 -7.11
C ALA A 39 -41.21 -66.91 -6.31
N PRO A 40 -42.47 -67.25 -6.07
CA PRO A 40 -43.38 -66.45 -5.23
C PRO A 40 -42.88 -66.35 -3.78
N MET A 41 -42.25 -67.39 -3.26
CA MET A 41 -41.74 -67.50 -1.90
C MET A 41 -40.50 -66.66 -1.71
N VAL A 42 -39.59 -66.59 -2.72
CA VAL A 42 -38.45 -65.68 -2.77
C VAL A 42 -38.96 -64.24 -2.75
N LYS A 43 -39.88 -63.89 -3.62
CA LYS A 43 -40.47 -62.55 -3.71
C LYS A 43 -41.10 -62.11 -2.42
N GLU A 44 -41.87 -62.96 -1.74
CA GLU A 44 -42.49 -62.72 -0.47
C GLU A 44 -41.49 -62.52 0.66
N GLN A 45 -40.46 -63.36 0.76
CA GLN A 45 -39.43 -63.25 1.81
C GLN A 45 -38.57 -61.99 1.66
N VAL A 46 -38.21 -61.63 0.43
CA VAL A 46 -37.46 -60.38 0.18
C VAL A 46 -38.33 -59.15 0.49
N ASN A 47 -39.64 -59.17 0.06
CA ASN A 47 -40.56 -58.13 0.37
C ASN A 47 -40.84 -57.99 1.90
N ASN A 48 -40.61 -59.01 2.67
CA ASN A 48 -40.69 -58.96 4.14
C ASN A 48 -39.50 -58.21 4.77
N VAL A 49 -38.35 -58.14 4.10
CA VAL A 49 -37.09 -57.50 4.59
C VAL A 49 -36.95 -56.09 4.07
N ILE A 50 -37.29 -55.84 2.81
CA ILE A 50 -37.18 -54.55 2.21
C ILE A 50 -38.44 -53.72 2.40
N ASN A 51 -38.28 -52.40 2.61
CA ASN A 51 -39.35 -51.42 2.65
C ASN A 51 -39.62 -50.92 1.22
N GLY A 52 -40.10 -51.84 0.38
CA GLY A 52 -40.25 -51.69 -1.05
C GLY A 52 -40.63 -53.02 -1.69
N SER A 53 -40.31 -53.19 -2.95
CA SER A 53 -40.57 -54.43 -3.71
C SER A 53 -39.36 -54.88 -4.50
N ILE A 54 -39.19 -56.19 -4.67
CA ILE A 54 -38.28 -56.80 -5.61
C ILE A 54 -39.08 -57.48 -6.70
N ASP A 55 -38.58 -57.40 -7.92
CA ASP A 55 -39.10 -58.11 -9.07
C ASP A 55 -37.93 -58.71 -9.87
N TYR A 56 -38.20 -59.80 -10.60
CA TYR A 56 -37.17 -60.46 -11.44
C TYR A 56 -37.89 -61.15 -12.59
N ASP A 57 -37.17 -61.31 -13.72
CA ASP A 57 -37.73 -61.94 -14.92
C ASP A 57 -37.75 -63.46 -14.81
N SER A 58 -36.65 -64.06 -14.40
CA SER A 58 -36.59 -65.50 -14.23
C SER A 58 -35.80 -65.92 -13.00
N LEU A 59 -36.12 -67.13 -12.50
CA LEU A 59 -35.38 -67.82 -11.44
C LEU A 59 -34.92 -69.19 -11.97
N ARG A 60 -33.65 -69.51 -11.80
CA ARG A 60 -33.07 -70.78 -12.13
C ARG A 60 -32.27 -71.32 -10.95
N ILE A 61 -32.13 -72.65 -10.88
CA ILE A 61 -31.25 -73.27 -9.92
C ILE A 61 -30.13 -73.96 -10.73
N ASN A 62 -28.90 -73.63 -10.45
CA ASN A 62 -27.76 -74.21 -11.10
C ASN A 62 -27.46 -75.64 -10.53
N TRP A 63 -26.71 -76.45 -11.27
CA TRP A 63 -26.34 -77.82 -10.87
C TRP A 63 -25.58 -77.89 -9.54
N ASN A 64 -24.85 -76.79 -9.16
CA ASN A 64 -24.15 -76.65 -7.89
C ASN A 64 -25.09 -76.27 -6.71
N GLY A 65 -26.37 -76.04 -6.98
CA GLY A 65 -27.38 -75.68 -5.98
C GLY A 65 -27.56 -74.17 -5.80
N ASP A 66 -26.86 -73.27 -6.55
CA ASP A 66 -27.06 -71.83 -6.47
C ASP A 66 -28.35 -71.41 -7.12
N VAL A 67 -29.08 -70.53 -6.42
CA VAL A 67 -30.28 -69.87 -6.92
C VAL A 67 -29.91 -68.60 -7.66
N VAL A 68 -30.25 -68.52 -8.92
CA VAL A 68 -29.92 -67.41 -9.79
C VAL A 68 -31.18 -66.70 -10.25
N LEU A 69 -31.28 -65.39 -9.99
CA LEU A 69 -32.33 -64.50 -10.45
C LEU A 69 -31.77 -63.63 -11.57
N THR A 70 -32.55 -63.43 -12.64
CA THR A 70 -32.16 -62.55 -13.75
C THR A 70 -33.04 -61.33 -13.82
N ASP A 71 -32.47 -60.21 -14.34
CA ASP A 71 -33.13 -58.89 -14.54
C ASP A 71 -33.83 -58.45 -13.27
N VAL A 72 -33.10 -58.43 -12.18
CA VAL A 72 -33.61 -58.04 -10.86
C VAL A 72 -33.87 -56.55 -10.78
N THR A 73 -35.03 -56.15 -10.29
CA THR A 73 -35.42 -54.77 -10.09
C THR A 73 -35.82 -54.53 -8.63
N ILE A 74 -35.32 -53.49 -8.00
CA ILE A 74 -35.63 -53.09 -6.62
C ILE A 74 -36.25 -51.72 -6.65
N LYS A 75 -37.47 -51.57 -6.06
CA LYS A 75 -38.16 -50.31 -5.90
C LYS A 75 -38.41 -50.01 -4.43
N ASP A 76 -38.39 -48.72 -4.08
CA ASP A 76 -38.78 -48.27 -2.73
C ASP A 76 -40.31 -48.37 -2.51
N ARG A 77 -40.78 -47.96 -1.32
CA ARG A 77 -42.19 -47.97 -0.94
C ARG A 77 -43.04 -47.05 -1.83
N ASP A 78 -42.44 -45.99 -2.36
CA ASP A 78 -43.12 -45.00 -3.19
C ASP A 78 -43.04 -45.37 -4.70
N GLY A 79 -42.48 -46.53 -5.02
CA GLY A 79 -42.35 -47.06 -6.37
C GLY A 79 -41.14 -46.51 -7.18
N HIS A 80 -40.24 -45.73 -6.56
CA HIS A 80 -39.04 -45.26 -7.26
C HIS A 80 -38.06 -46.40 -7.42
N LEU A 81 -37.41 -46.43 -8.57
CA LEU A 81 -36.32 -47.36 -8.86
C LEU A 81 -35.11 -47.06 -7.99
N VAL A 82 -34.69 -48.03 -7.17
CA VAL A 82 -33.50 -47.94 -6.29
C VAL A 82 -32.32 -48.68 -6.89
N GLY A 83 -32.61 -49.77 -7.65
CA GLY A 83 -31.56 -50.48 -8.32
C GLY A 83 -32.06 -51.59 -9.20
N THR A 84 -31.20 -51.98 -10.15
CA THR A 84 -31.37 -53.16 -11.00
C THR A 84 -30.13 -54.01 -10.92
N ALA A 85 -30.18 -55.26 -11.28
CA ALA A 85 -29.03 -56.14 -11.48
C ALA A 85 -29.34 -57.11 -12.59
N GLN A 86 -28.32 -57.36 -13.46
CA GLN A 86 -28.48 -58.30 -14.54
C GLN A 86 -28.69 -59.73 -14.01
N GLU A 87 -27.88 -60.09 -13.02
CA GLU A 87 -28.00 -61.38 -12.38
C GLU A 87 -27.68 -61.30 -10.87
N VAL A 88 -28.41 -62.01 -10.03
CA VAL A 88 -28.09 -62.22 -8.62
C VAL A 88 -28.03 -63.72 -8.36
N ALA A 89 -26.85 -64.22 -8.08
CA ALA A 89 -26.60 -65.64 -7.75
C ALA A 89 -26.42 -65.81 -6.25
N VAL A 90 -27.16 -66.66 -5.64
CA VAL A 90 -27.11 -67.02 -4.21
C VAL A 90 -26.62 -68.44 -4.02
N GLY A 91 -25.40 -68.56 -3.53
CA GLY A 91 -24.76 -69.85 -3.23
C GLY A 91 -25.29 -70.45 -1.92
N VAL A 92 -25.55 -71.73 -1.95
CA VAL A 92 -26.15 -72.42 -0.80
C VAL A 92 -25.26 -73.54 -0.28
N LYS A 93 -25.09 -73.58 1.04
CA LYS A 93 -24.38 -74.69 1.73
C LYS A 93 -25.23 -75.94 1.72
N LEU A 94 -25.01 -76.86 0.79
CA LEU A 94 -25.74 -78.12 0.64
C LEU A 94 -25.82 -78.94 1.95
N SER A 95 -24.81 -78.87 2.81
CA SER A 95 -24.75 -79.54 4.13
C SER A 95 -25.82 -78.96 5.14
N SER A 96 -26.35 -77.80 4.88
CA SER A 96 -27.36 -77.16 5.74
C SER A 96 -28.77 -77.46 5.33
N LEU A 97 -29.01 -77.96 4.13
CA LEU A 97 -30.35 -78.26 3.58
C LEU A 97 -31.18 -79.21 4.46
N PRO A 98 -30.63 -80.34 5.02
CA PRO A 98 -31.43 -81.21 5.88
C PRO A 98 -31.92 -80.54 7.15
N LYS A 99 -31.17 -79.56 7.70
CA LYS A 99 -31.52 -78.84 8.92
C LYS A 99 -32.60 -77.75 8.69
N ILE A 100 -32.66 -77.20 7.50
CA ILE A 100 -33.65 -76.21 7.07
C ILE A 100 -35.00 -76.90 6.84
N VAL A 101 -35.00 -78.01 6.12
CA VAL A 101 -36.20 -78.82 5.85
C VAL A 101 -36.81 -79.38 7.16
N GLY A 102 -35.97 -79.62 8.17
CA GLY A 102 -36.39 -80.04 9.50
C GLY A 102 -36.88 -78.89 10.42
N GLY A 103 -36.89 -77.65 9.97
CA GLY A 103 -37.40 -76.52 10.75
C GLY A 103 -36.47 -76.04 11.88
N ASN A 104 -35.26 -76.60 11.97
CA ASN A 104 -34.33 -76.37 13.09
C ASN A 104 -33.30 -75.24 12.88
N THR A 105 -33.33 -74.58 11.71
CA THR A 105 -32.33 -73.52 11.40
C THR A 105 -32.93 -72.47 10.45
N SER A 106 -32.63 -71.18 10.59
CA SER A 106 -33.06 -70.14 9.67
C SER A 106 -32.38 -70.28 8.30
N GLY A 107 -33.10 -70.02 7.21
CA GLY A 107 -32.58 -70.11 5.85
C GLY A 107 -31.31 -69.29 5.62
N ALA A 108 -31.12 -68.20 6.41
CA ALA A 108 -29.98 -67.34 6.34
C ALA A 108 -28.62 -68.00 6.63
N THR A 109 -28.59 -69.01 7.51
CA THR A 109 -27.36 -69.77 7.86
C THR A 109 -26.92 -70.73 6.77
N ALA A 110 -27.75 -70.99 5.77
CA ALA A 110 -27.45 -71.91 4.66
C ALA A 110 -26.76 -71.18 3.47
N ILE A 111 -26.71 -69.87 3.46
CA ILE A 111 -26.10 -69.11 2.37
C ILE A 111 -24.60 -69.05 2.59
N SER A 112 -23.89 -69.29 1.51
CA SER A 112 -22.41 -69.20 1.47
C SER A 112 -21.91 -67.97 0.73
N SER A 113 -22.64 -67.53 -0.27
CA SER A 113 -22.24 -66.42 -1.10
C SER A 113 -23.44 -65.75 -1.77
N VAL A 114 -23.33 -64.45 -2.05
CA VAL A 114 -24.21 -63.69 -2.93
C VAL A 114 -23.33 -62.96 -3.94
N ILE A 115 -23.58 -63.22 -5.23
CA ILE A 115 -22.89 -62.56 -6.33
C ILE A 115 -23.90 -61.72 -7.08
N VAL A 116 -23.59 -60.45 -7.28
CA VAL A 116 -24.45 -59.47 -7.97
C VAL A 116 -23.73 -59.01 -9.20
N GLU A 117 -24.25 -59.34 -10.37
CA GLU A 117 -23.63 -58.95 -11.66
C GLU A 117 -24.31 -57.70 -12.23
N ALA A 118 -23.48 -56.79 -12.66
CA ALA A 118 -23.83 -55.52 -13.27
C ALA A 118 -25.00 -54.77 -12.54
N PRO A 119 -24.91 -54.59 -11.19
CA PRO A 119 -25.96 -53.83 -10.51
C PRO A 119 -25.86 -52.34 -10.90
N ASP A 120 -27.04 -51.71 -11.07
CA ASP A 120 -27.14 -50.26 -11.27
C ASP A 120 -28.03 -49.68 -10.14
N PHE A 121 -27.36 -49.04 -9.17
CA PHE A 121 -28.03 -48.45 -8.01
C PHE A 121 -28.29 -46.97 -8.20
N HIS A 122 -29.49 -46.52 -7.87
CA HIS A 122 -29.87 -45.12 -7.82
C HIS A 122 -30.05 -44.68 -6.37
N ILE A 123 -29.14 -43.85 -5.88
CA ILE A 123 -29.11 -43.42 -4.47
C ILE A 123 -29.22 -41.89 -4.42
N TRP A 124 -30.23 -41.39 -3.73
CA TRP A 124 -30.39 -39.93 -3.56
C TRP A 124 -30.45 -39.52 -2.10
N GLN A 125 -29.99 -38.32 -1.83
CA GLN A 125 -30.07 -37.73 -0.51
C GLN A 125 -31.45 -37.11 -0.28
N LEU A 126 -32.03 -37.42 0.87
CA LEU A 126 -33.34 -36.93 1.30
C LEU A 126 -33.21 -35.54 1.94
N ALA A 127 -34.36 -34.85 2.16
CA ALA A 127 -34.36 -33.50 2.75
C ALA A 127 -33.76 -33.46 4.17
N ASP A 128 -33.85 -34.54 4.93
CA ASP A 128 -33.22 -34.68 6.26
C ASP A 128 -31.69 -34.96 6.21
N GLY A 129 -31.10 -35.01 5.02
CA GLY A 129 -29.68 -35.32 4.79
C GLY A 129 -29.34 -36.81 4.80
N SER A 130 -30.29 -37.73 5.09
CA SER A 130 -30.10 -39.16 4.99
C SER A 130 -30.15 -39.62 3.53
N TRP A 131 -29.58 -40.79 3.23
CA TRP A 131 -29.60 -41.39 1.88
C TRP A 131 -30.77 -42.33 1.69
N SER A 132 -31.38 -42.33 0.49
CA SER A 132 -32.58 -43.15 0.16
C SER A 132 -32.41 -44.62 0.50
N ILE A 133 -31.24 -45.19 0.26
CA ILE A 133 -30.93 -46.60 0.55
C ILE A 133 -31.09 -46.96 2.02
N THR A 134 -30.94 -45.96 2.94
CA THR A 134 -31.11 -46.22 4.38
C THR A 134 -32.57 -46.43 4.80
N LYS A 135 -33.53 -46.05 3.94
CA LYS A 135 -34.96 -46.24 4.14
C LYS A 135 -35.49 -47.47 3.42
N LEU A 136 -34.69 -48.05 2.53
CA LEU A 136 -35.08 -49.25 1.76
C LEU A 136 -35.26 -50.48 2.62
N VAL A 137 -34.67 -50.50 3.78
CA VAL A 137 -34.65 -51.72 4.59
C VAL A 137 -35.52 -51.58 5.85
N LYS A 138 -36.38 -52.53 6.09
CA LYS A 138 -37.25 -52.56 7.28
C LYS A 138 -36.42 -52.74 8.56
N PRO A 139 -36.82 -52.16 9.69
CA PRO A 139 -36.21 -52.46 10.97
C PRO A 139 -36.24 -53.97 11.28
N SER A 140 -35.11 -54.56 11.63
CA SER A 140 -35.07 -55.96 12.00
C SER A 140 -35.86 -56.25 13.28
N ASP A 141 -36.59 -57.36 13.30
CA ASP A 141 -37.22 -57.89 14.52
C ASP A 141 -36.11 -58.42 15.44
N PRO A 142 -35.98 -57.88 16.67
CA PRO A 142 -34.93 -58.30 17.59
C PRO A 142 -35.01 -59.79 18.01
N ASN A 143 -36.13 -60.44 17.77
CA ASN A 143 -36.38 -61.83 18.14
C ASN A 143 -36.11 -62.82 16.99
N LYS A 144 -35.77 -62.33 15.80
CA LYS A 144 -35.40 -63.16 14.63
C LYS A 144 -33.92 -63.00 14.32
N SER A 145 -33.05 -63.69 14.99
CA SER A 145 -31.63 -63.75 14.69
C SER A 145 -31.30 -64.79 13.65
N GLY A 146 -31.20 -64.41 12.39
CA GLY A 146 -30.49 -65.19 11.38
C GLY A 146 -29.08 -64.62 11.22
N THR A 147 -28.06 -65.38 11.46
CA THR A 147 -26.66 -64.99 11.18
C THR A 147 -26.28 -65.49 9.79
N PHE A 148 -25.88 -64.56 8.91
CA PHE A 148 -25.28 -64.91 7.62
C PHE A 148 -23.76 -64.77 7.73
N ASP A 149 -23.07 -65.87 7.55
CA ASP A 149 -21.60 -65.94 7.45
C ASP A 149 -21.26 -66.41 6.05
N GLY A 150 -20.89 -65.48 5.17
CA GLY A 150 -20.64 -65.77 3.76
C GLY A 150 -20.00 -64.56 3.06
N SER A 151 -19.92 -64.62 1.75
CA SER A 151 -19.39 -63.49 0.96
C SER A 151 -20.49 -62.86 0.12
N VAL A 152 -20.36 -61.55 -0.04
CA VAL A 152 -21.07 -60.75 -1.04
C VAL A 152 -20.10 -60.18 -2.03
N THR A 153 -20.24 -60.54 -3.31
CA THR A 153 -19.42 -60.06 -4.40
C THR A 153 -20.27 -59.22 -5.34
N ILE A 154 -19.75 -58.09 -5.73
CA ILE A 154 -20.31 -57.20 -6.76
C ILE A 154 -19.31 -57.23 -7.91
N ASN A 155 -19.82 -57.43 -9.13
CA ASN A 155 -19.04 -57.37 -10.36
C ASN A 155 -19.69 -56.38 -11.32
N ASP A 156 -18.87 -55.47 -11.92
CA ASP A 156 -19.28 -54.49 -12.89
C ASP A 156 -20.46 -53.62 -12.42
N GLY A 157 -20.47 -53.22 -11.14
CA GLY A 157 -21.53 -52.44 -10.54
C GLY A 157 -21.47 -50.96 -10.92
N ARG A 158 -22.63 -50.35 -10.92
CA ARG A 158 -22.79 -48.91 -11.10
C ARG A 158 -23.62 -48.30 -9.97
N VAL A 159 -23.27 -47.09 -9.51
CA VAL A 159 -24.03 -46.35 -8.52
C VAL A 159 -24.19 -44.90 -8.99
N ALA A 160 -25.45 -44.49 -9.25
CA ALA A 160 -25.81 -43.11 -9.52
C ALA A 160 -26.16 -42.42 -8.21
N LEU A 161 -25.34 -41.48 -7.76
CA LEU A 161 -25.55 -40.70 -6.55
C LEU A 161 -26.14 -39.33 -6.90
N ARG A 162 -27.15 -38.88 -6.12
CA ARG A 162 -27.74 -37.56 -6.25
C ARG A 162 -27.88 -36.90 -4.88
N THR A 163 -27.24 -35.74 -4.69
CA THR A 163 -27.38 -34.95 -3.45
C THR A 163 -28.73 -34.20 -3.43
N LYS A 164 -29.15 -33.74 -2.25
CA LYS A 164 -30.33 -32.88 -2.08
C LYS A 164 -30.27 -31.59 -2.90
N ASP A 165 -29.04 -31.08 -3.13
CA ASP A 165 -28.79 -29.85 -3.92
C ASP A 165 -28.75 -30.14 -5.43
N GLY A 166 -29.08 -31.39 -5.85
CA GLY A 166 -29.18 -31.78 -7.24
C GLY A 166 -27.91 -32.21 -7.93
N ILE A 167 -26.77 -32.27 -7.22
CA ILE A 167 -25.50 -32.74 -7.77
C ILE A 167 -25.60 -34.24 -8.06
N LYS A 168 -25.20 -34.65 -9.25
CA LYS A 168 -25.15 -36.05 -9.68
C LYS A 168 -23.72 -36.53 -9.76
N ARG A 169 -23.47 -37.76 -9.31
CA ARG A 169 -22.16 -38.43 -9.43
C ARG A 169 -22.39 -39.89 -9.79
N ASN A 170 -21.49 -40.42 -10.57
CA ASN A 170 -21.51 -41.83 -10.98
C ASN A 170 -20.30 -42.54 -10.37
N VAL A 171 -20.55 -43.69 -9.80
CA VAL A 171 -19.59 -44.69 -9.45
C VAL A 171 -19.77 -45.80 -10.46
N GLU A 172 -18.72 -46.10 -11.21
CA GLU A 172 -18.74 -47.12 -12.28
C GLU A 172 -17.69 -48.19 -11.97
N ASN A 173 -17.76 -49.32 -12.66
CA ASN A 173 -16.82 -50.42 -12.50
C ASN A 173 -16.62 -50.79 -11.03
N LEU A 174 -17.73 -50.85 -10.27
CA LEU A 174 -17.71 -51.25 -8.87
C LEU A 174 -17.53 -52.76 -8.79
N ASP A 175 -16.34 -53.16 -8.44
CA ASP A 175 -15.97 -54.59 -8.23
C ASP A 175 -15.48 -54.81 -6.82
N GLY A 176 -15.88 -55.92 -6.22
CA GLY A 176 -15.35 -56.25 -4.91
C GLY A 176 -16.08 -57.33 -4.18
N THR A 177 -15.45 -57.72 -3.10
CA THR A 177 -16.01 -58.79 -2.25
C THR A 177 -15.96 -58.39 -0.79
N MET A 178 -17.02 -58.65 -0.07
CA MET A 178 -17.13 -58.46 1.37
C MET A 178 -17.38 -59.85 2.00
N ALA A 179 -16.47 -60.36 2.77
CA ALA A 179 -16.65 -61.52 3.64
C ALA A 179 -17.38 -61.09 4.91
N LEU A 180 -18.62 -61.52 5.05
CA LEU A 180 -19.47 -61.17 6.16
C LEU A 180 -19.30 -62.19 7.29
N ASP A 181 -18.99 -61.69 8.48
CA ASP A 181 -19.06 -62.41 9.74
C ASP A 181 -20.02 -61.63 10.65
N MET A 182 -21.26 -62.05 10.74
CA MET A 182 -22.28 -61.33 11.48
C MET A 182 -22.10 -61.41 12.99
N SER A 183 -21.18 -62.28 13.47
CA SER A 183 -20.82 -62.41 14.89
C SER A 183 -19.51 -61.79 15.25
N GLY A 184 -18.76 -61.24 14.26
CA GLY A 184 -17.42 -60.73 14.43
C GLY A 184 -17.02 -59.66 13.42
N MET A 185 -15.79 -59.76 12.91
CA MET A 185 -15.21 -58.77 12.00
C MET A 185 -15.43 -59.15 10.54
N SER A 186 -16.32 -58.43 9.85
CA SER A 186 -16.48 -58.52 8.41
C SER A 186 -15.34 -57.78 7.69
N LYS A 187 -14.85 -58.32 6.58
CA LYS A 187 -13.76 -57.74 5.78
C LYS A 187 -14.20 -57.54 4.34
N GLY A 188 -13.85 -56.42 3.75
CA GLY A 188 -14.20 -56.11 2.37
C GLY A 188 -13.04 -55.46 1.60
N ALA A 189 -13.05 -55.72 0.30
CA ALA A 189 -12.12 -55.11 -0.66
C ALA A 189 -12.95 -54.76 -1.91
N PHE A 190 -12.93 -53.47 -2.28
CA PHE A 190 -13.67 -52.92 -3.42
C PHE A 190 -12.78 -52.01 -4.25
N THR A 191 -13.00 -52.03 -5.55
CA THR A 191 -12.47 -51.06 -6.50
C THR A 191 -13.62 -50.44 -7.25
N ALA A 192 -13.51 -49.16 -7.58
CA ALA A 192 -14.50 -48.47 -8.36
C ALA A 192 -13.89 -47.24 -9.04
N ASP A 193 -14.54 -46.78 -10.11
CA ASP A 193 -14.25 -45.52 -10.74
C ASP A 193 -15.28 -44.49 -10.29
N VAL A 194 -14.83 -43.40 -9.67
CA VAL A 194 -15.67 -42.26 -9.28
C VAL A 194 -15.34 -41.11 -10.19
N ASP A 195 -16.30 -40.71 -11.05
CA ASP A 195 -16.11 -39.70 -12.09
C ASP A 195 -14.82 -39.92 -12.92
N GLY A 196 -14.49 -41.19 -13.26
CA GLY A 196 -13.32 -41.58 -14.04
C GLY A 196 -12.02 -41.70 -13.22
N SER A 197 -12.08 -41.63 -11.89
CA SER A 197 -10.95 -41.82 -10.99
C SER A 197 -11.04 -43.18 -10.28
N ALA A 198 -10.01 -44.01 -10.44
CA ALA A 198 -9.98 -45.32 -9.80
C ALA A 198 -9.72 -45.22 -8.29
N ILE A 199 -10.60 -45.78 -7.49
CA ILE A 199 -10.54 -45.81 -6.02
C ILE A 199 -10.54 -47.26 -5.53
N THR A 200 -9.68 -47.55 -4.58
CA THR A 200 -9.66 -48.80 -3.85
C THR A 200 -10.07 -48.57 -2.40
N LEU A 201 -11.01 -49.36 -1.93
CA LEU A 201 -11.49 -49.36 -0.54
C LEU A 201 -11.26 -50.76 0.05
N ASN A 202 -10.43 -50.83 1.06
CA ASN A 202 -10.23 -52.07 1.84
C ASN A 202 -10.61 -51.79 3.29
N GLY A 203 -11.13 -52.81 3.98
CA GLY A 203 -11.42 -52.57 5.38
C GLY A 203 -12.09 -53.73 6.11
N LYS A 204 -12.32 -53.46 7.37
CA LYS A 204 -13.03 -54.36 8.28
C LYS A 204 -13.96 -53.57 9.16
N ILE A 205 -15.10 -54.19 9.46
CA ILE A 205 -16.17 -53.63 10.27
C ILE A 205 -16.62 -54.66 11.29
N ASP A 206 -16.70 -54.26 12.55
CA ASP A 206 -17.29 -55.10 13.60
C ASP A 206 -18.80 -55.18 13.48
N MET A 207 -19.33 -56.31 13.11
CA MET A 207 -20.78 -56.48 12.92
C MET A 207 -21.55 -56.44 14.25
N ASN A 208 -20.88 -56.68 15.38
CA ASN A 208 -21.51 -56.50 16.71
C ASN A 208 -21.59 -55.01 17.11
N ASN A 209 -20.60 -54.24 16.65
CA ASN A 209 -20.59 -52.79 16.85
C ASN A 209 -20.07 -52.10 15.60
N VAL A 210 -20.95 -51.78 14.65
CA VAL A 210 -20.58 -51.15 13.36
C VAL A 210 -19.98 -49.76 13.50
N SER A 211 -19.95 -49.22 14.73
CA SER A 211 -19.17 -48.02 15.03
C SER A 211 -17.66 -48.30 15.13
N ASN A 212 -17.30 -49.60 15.23
CA ASN A 212 -15.91 -50.00 15.22
C ASN A 212 -15.53 -50.52 13.81
N PHE A 213 -14.64 -49.79 13.16
CA PHE A 213 -14.19 -50.11 11.82
C PHE A 213 -12.74 -49.65 11.59
N ASP A 214 -12.13 -50.20 10.57
CA ASP A 214 -10.82 -49.84 10.10
C ASP A 214 -10.86 -49.91 8.55
N LEU A 215 -10.94 -48.76 7.91
CA LEU A 215 -11.12 -48.59 6.47
C LEU A 215 -9.90 -47.89 5.86
N PHE A 216 -9.38 -48.48 4.81
CA PHE A 216 -8.26 -47.95 4.04
C PHE A 216 -8.76 -47.56 2.64
N VAL A 217 -8.60 -46.29 2.29
CA VAL A 217 -8.95 -45.71 0.98
C VAL A 217 -7.69 -45.33 0.24
N GLN A 218 -7.56 -45.78 -0.99
CA GLN A 218 -6.45 -45.49 -1.86
C GLN A 218 -6.95 -45.04 -3.23
N ALA A 219 -6.26 -44.02 -3.78
CA ALA A 219 -6.44 -43.61 -5.18
C ALA A 219 -5.17 -42.93 -5.68
N ASP A 220 -4.81 -43.17 -6.92
CA ASP A 220 -3.63 -42.59 -7.54
C ASP A 220 -3.91 -41.12 -7.90
N GLU A 221 -5.08 -40.84 -8.49
CA GLU A 221 -5.51 -39.50 -8.85
C GLU A 221 -7.02 -39.40 -8.77
N ILE A 222 -7.53 -38.30 -8.17
CA ILE A 222 -8.94 -37.99 -8.08
C ILE A 222 -9.19 -36.54 -8.48
N ASP A 223 -10.16 -36.30 -9.37
CA ASP A 223 -10.61 -34.94 -9.67
C ASP A 223 -11.40 -34.37 -8.50
N THR A 224 -10.98 -33.18 -8.02
CA THR A 224 -11.61 -32.54 -6.85
C THR A 224 -13.01 -32.06 -7.11
N ALA A 225 -13.37 -31.69 -8.34
CA ALA A 225 -14.71 -31.25 -8.70
C ALA A 225 -15.76 -32.34 -8.39
N GLY A 226 -15.37 -33.63 -8.53
CA GLY A 226 -16.21 -34.76 -8.19
C GLY A 226 -16.46 -34.94 -6.69
N ILE A 227 -15.43 -34.75 -5.88
CA ILE A 227 -15.44 -35.11 -4.45
C ILE A 227 -15.82 -33.95 -3.55
N MET A 228 -15.45 -32.70 -3.88
CA MET A 228 -15.68 -31.55 -3.01
C MET A 228 -17.15 -31.28 -2.72
N SER A 229 -18.03 -31.75 -3.58
CA SER A 229 -19.50 -31.68 -3.32
C SER A 229 -19.94 -32.53 -2.13
N PHE A 230 -19.17 -33.52 -1.72
CA PHE A 230 -19.43 -34.41 -0.59
C PHE A 230 -18.61 -34.06 0.66
N VAL A 231 -17.63 -33.15 0.53
CA VAL A 231 -16.78 -32.69 1.64
C VAL A 231 -17.41 -31.43 2.25
N PRO A 232 -17.79 -31.43 3.52
CA PRO A 232 -18.32 -30.22 4.18
C PRO A 232 -17.19 -29.22 4.40
N LEU A 233 -16.95 -28.34 3.41
CA LEU A 233 -16.03 -27.22 3.54
C LEU A 233 -16.63 -26.11 4.42
N ARG A 234 -15.77 -25.29 5.01
CA ARG A 234 -16.19 -24.05 5.67
C ARG A 234 -16.93 -23.17 4.66
N LYS A 235 -17.93 -22.41 5.11
CA LYS A 235 -18.76 -21.55 4.24
C LYS A 235 -17.97 -20.44 3.53
N ASP A 236 -16.82 -20.09 4.06
CA ASP A 236 -15.91 -19.07 3.55
C ASP A 236 -14.85 -19.64 2.57
N LEU A 237 -14.79 -20.96 2.40
CA LEU A 237 -13.84 -21.63 1.52
C LEU A 237 -14.59 -22.40 0.43
N SER A 238 -14.21 -22.21 -0.83
CA SER A 238 -14.65 -23.03 -1.95
C SER A 238 -13.45 -23.64 -2.69
N VAL A 239 -13.59 -24.87 -3.16
CA VAL A 239 -12.67 -25.54 -4.08
C VAL A 239 -13.43 -25.84 -5.34
N THR A 240 -12.97 -25.31 -6.48
CA THR A 240 -13.70 -25.39 -7.76
C THR A 240 -13.08 -26.41 -8.71
N SER A 241 -11.77 -26.63 -8.65
CA SER A 241 -11.07 -27.57 -9.51
C SER A 241 -9.72 -27.97 -8.93
N GLY A 242 -9.09 -28.99 -9.52
CA GLY A 242 -7.79 -29.53 -9.16
C GLY A 242 -7.83 -31.04 -9.01
N LYS A 243 -6.70 -31.62 -8.62
CA LYS A 243 -6.55 -33.07 -8.47
C LYS A 243 -5.95 -33.41 -7.11
N LEU A 244 -6.48 -34.45 -6.47
CA LEU A 244 -5.82 -35.15 -5.38
C LEU A 244 -4.96 -36.26 -5.97
N GLN A 245 -3.76 -36.46 -5.44
CA GLN A 245 -2.80 -37.44 -5.93
C GLN A 245 -2.26 -38.28 -4.77
N ASP A 246 -1.89 -39.54 -5.06
CA ASP A 246 -1.31 -40.47 -4.06
C ASP A 246 -2.16 -40.51 -2.75
N LEU A 247 -3.46 -40.60 -2.89
CA LEU A 247 -4.36 -40.67 -1.73
C LEU A 247 -4.20 -41.99 -1.02
N HIS A 248 -3.84 -41.95 0.25
CA HIS A 248 -3.77 -43.07 1.15
C HIS A 248 -4.34 -42.68 2.49
N LEU A 249 -5.60 -43.05 2.78
CA LEU A 249 -6.28 -42.73 4.02
C LEU A 249 -6.63 -43.96 4.79
N ASN A 250 -6.34 -43.99 6.06
CA ASN A 250 -6.84 -44.94 7.02
C ASN A 250 -7.83 -44.23 7.96
N LEU A 251 -9.06 -44.69 7.95
CA LEU A 251 -10.17 -44.24 8.82
C LEU A 251 -10.47 -45.35 9.80
N LYS A 252 -10.08 -45.20 11.04
CA LYS A 252 -10.33 -46.15 12.12
C LYS A 252 -11.32 -45.54 13.13
N SER A 253 -12.24 -46.35 13.61
CA SER A 253 -13.11 -46.01 14.73
C SER A 253 -13.13 -47.11 15.75
N GLU A 254 -12.91 -46.75 17.02
CA GLU A 254 -13.01 -47.64 18.18
C GLU A 254 -13.90 -46.93 19.24
N ASP A 255 -14.98 -47.58 19.62
CA ASP A 255 -15.94 -47.10 20.62
C ASP A 255 -16.44 -45.68 20.37
N GLY A 256 -16.60 -45.33 19.09
CA GLY A 256 -17.06 -43.99 18.65
C GLY A 256 -15.97 -42.91 18.62
N LYS A 257 -14.73 -43.25 18.93
CA LYS A 257 -13.56 -42.41 18.76
C LYS A 257 -12.96 -42.64 17.37
N TYR A 258 -12.99 -41.56 16.57
CA TYR A 258 -12.48 -41.57 15.19
C TYR A 258 -10.99 -41.24 15.17
N ILE A 259 -10.22 -42.00 14.44
CA ILE A 259 -8.81 -41.80 14.15
C ILE A 259 -8.66 -41.77 12.64
N MET A 260 -8.09 -40.72 12.12
CA MET A 260 -7.79 -40.56 10.69
C MET A 260 -6.29 -40.38 10.51
N SER A 261 -5.68 -41.21 9.67
CA SER A 261 -4.28 -41.08 9.33
C SER A 261 -4.08 -41.33 7.84
N GLY A 262 -2.99 -40.82 7.29
CA GLY A 262 -2.68 -41.05 5.89
C GLY A 262 -1.99 -39.86 5.24
N ASN A 263 -1.92 -39.89 3.93
CA ASN A 263 -1.35 -38.81 3.15
C ASN A 263 -2.16 -38.56 1.88
N VAL A 264 -2.10 -37.35 1.41
CA VAL A 264 -2.68 -36.90 0.13
C VAL A 264 -1.82 -35.84 -0.49
N GLY A 265 -1.42 -36.04 -1.71
CA GLY A 265 -0.89 -34.98 -2.58
C GLY A 265 -2.03 -34.22 -3.23
N PHE A 266 -1.80 -32.96 -3.59
CA PHE A 266 -2.74 -32.17 -4.37
C PHE A 266 -2.00 -31.36 -5.42
N LYS A 267 -2.66 -31.13 -6.58
CA LYS A 267 -2.08 -30.43 -7.72
C LYS A 267 -3.12 -29.60 -8.46
N GLY A 268 -2.78 -28.34 -8.74
CA GLY A 268 -3.64 -27.44 -9.49
C GLY A 268 -4.95 -27.11 -8.76
N LEU A 269 -4.96 -27.16 -7.41
CA LEU A 269 -6.14 -26.79 -6.64
C LEU A 269 -6.47 -25.32 -6.88
N THR A 270 -7.75 -25.06 -7.22
CA THR A 270 -8.26 -23.73 -7.47
C THR A 270 -9.54 -23.53 -6.64
N GLY A 271 -9.70 -22.35 -6.10
CA GLY A 271 -10.84 -22.01 -5.26
C GLY A 271 -10.82 -20.57 -4.80
N THR A 272 -11.68 -20.25 -3.84
CA THR A 272 -11.76 -18.92 -3.25
C THR A 272 -11.85 -19.00 -1.74
N TYR A 273 -11.27 -18.01 -1.07
CA TYR A 273 -11.43 -17.78 0.36
C TYR A 273 -12.03 -16.39 0.59
N LYS A 274 -13.14 -16.31 1.33
CA LYS A 274 -13.84 -15.06 1.61
C LYS A 274 -13.63 -14.64 3.06
N ARG A 275 -13.09 -13.42 3.28
CA ARG A 275 -12.95 -12.81 4.60
C ARG A 275 -13.67 -11.45 4.62
N GLY A 276 -14.80 -11.38 5.32
CA GLY A 276 -15.65 -10.20 5.26
C GLY A 276 -16.16 -9.94 3.84
N ASN A 277 -15.86 -8.78 3.27
CA ASN A 277 -16.19 -8.41 1.90
C ASN A 277 -15.09 -8.74 0.88
N THR A 278 -13.89 -9.14 1.31
CA THR A 278 -12.75 -9.44 0.44
C THR A 278 -12.78 -10.90 0.01
N ILE A 279 -12.59 -11.14 -1.28
CA ILE A 279 -12.47 -12.47 -1.88
C ILE A 279 -11.03 -12.66 -2.34
N TYR A 280 -10.38 -13.69 -1.80
CA TYR A 280 -9.05 -14.12 -2.21
C TYR A 280 -9.17 -15.26 -3.20
N ASN A 281 -8.64 -15.10 -4.40
CA ASN A 281 -8.57 -16.16 -5.40
C ASN A 281 -7.34 -17.03 -5.11
N ILE A 282 -7.56 -18.32 -4.99
CA ILE A 282 -6.51 -19.31 -4.74
C ILE A 282 -6.42 -20.18 -5.97
N THR A 283 -5.24 -20.24 -6.59
CA THR A 283 -5.01 -21.01 -7.81
C THR A 283 -3.68 -21.79 -7.72
N ASP A 284 -3.51 -22.75 -8.61
CA ASP A 284 -2.28 -23.54 -8.74
C ASP A 284 -1.79 -24.19 -7.44
N GLY A 285 -2.70 -24.48 -6.52
CA GLY A 285 -2.36 -25.13 -5.26
C GLY A 285 -1.71 -26.51 -5.51
N THR A 286 -0.46 -26.66 -5.05
CA THR A 286 0.29 -27.92 -5.10
C THR A 286 0.90 -28.22 -3.75
N GLY A 287 0.99 -29.49 -3.39
CA GLY A 287 1.60 -29.85 -2.12
C GLY A 287 1.23 -31.25 -1.64
N ARG A 288 1.55 -31.52 -0.39
CA ARG A 288 1.22 -32.76 0.30
C ARG A 288 0.72 -32.48 1.72
N ILE A 289 -0.34 -33.15 2.08
CA ILE A 289 -0.89 -33.16 3.43
C ILE A 289 -0.70 -34.57 3.99
N MET A 290 -0.20 -34.64 5.22
CA MET A 290 -0.15 -35.88 6.01
C MET A 290 -1.10 -35.67 7.21
N LEU A 291 -1.97 -36.63 7.40
CA LEU A 291 -2.91 -36.71 8.52
C LEU A 291 -2.39 -37.69 9.54
N ASN A 292 -2.29 -37.29 10.77
CA ASN A 292 -1.84 -38.16 11.85
C ASN A 292 -2.74 -37.89 13.08
N ASN A 293 -3.84 -38.57 13.17
CA ASN A 293 -4.89 -38.43 14.19
C ASN A 293 -5.40 -36.99 14.29
N ASP A 294 -4.90 -36.23 15.25
CA ASP A 294 -5.25 -34.84 15.52
C ASP A 294 -4.32 -33.83 14.84
N GLN A 295 -3.36 -34.30 14.03
CA GLN A 295 -2.36 -33.46 13.39
C GLN A 295 -2.48 -33.48 11.87
N ILE A 296 -2.40 -32.30 11.28
CA ILE A 296 -2.32 -32.06 9.84
C ILE A 296 -0.95 -31.47 9.54
N VAL A 297 -0.08 -32.23 8.88
CA VAL A 297 1.22 -31.77 8.43
C VAL A 297 1.13 -31.35 6.98
N ILE A 298 1.39 -30.07 6.70
CA ILE A 298 1.45 -29.50 5.36
C ILE A 298 2.90 -29.43 4.91
N SER A 299 3.22 -30.03 3.78
CA SER A 299 4.60 -30.08 3.28
C SER A 299 4.67 -29.82 1.78
N ARG A 300 5.76 -29.16 1.36
CA ARG A 300 6.02 -28.82 -0.05
C ARG A 300 4.84 -28.13 -0.73
N SER A 301 4.14 -27.29 0.02
CA SER A 301 2.93 -26.63 -0.44
C SER A 301 3.26 -25.28 -1.09
N SER A 302 2.70 -25.05 -2.26
CA SER A 302 2.80 -23.78 -3.01
C SER A 302 1.44 -23.42 -3.58
N TRP A 303 1.07 -22.19 -3.46
CA TRP A 303 -0.23 -21.62 -3.82
C TRP A 303 -0.06 -20.30 -4.55
N ARG A 304 -0.97 -19.93 -5.42
CA ARG A 304 -1.16 -18.56 -5.87
C ARG A 304 -2.38 -17.98 -5.15
N VAL A 305 -2.14 -16.90 -4.43
CA VAL A 305 -3.21 -16.11 -3.78
C VAL A 305 -3.26 -14.77 -4.48
N ASN A 306 -4.36 -14.44 -5.16
CA ASN A 306 -4.46 -13.28 -6.05
C ASN A 306 -3.24 -13.17 -6.98
N ASP A 307 -2.88 -14.27 -7.64
CA ASP A 307 -1.72 -14.43 -8.53
C ASP A 307 -0.33 -14.34 -7.87
N GLN A 308 -0.26 -14.19 -6.54
CA GLN A 308 1.00 -14.15 -5.79
C GLN A 308 1.41 -15.53 -5.30
N VAL A 309 2.64 -15.94 -5.61
CA VAL A 309 3.15 -17.27 -5.20
C VAL A 309 3.47 -17.26 -3.71
N THR A 310 2.79 -18.14 -2.98
CA THR A 310 2.94 -18.31 -1.54
C THR A 310 3.24 -19.78 -1.22
N LYS A 311 4.27 -20.06 -0.43
CA LYS A 311 4.63 -21.38 0.05
C LYS A 311 4.23 -21.50 1.52
N ILE A 312 3.55 -22.59 1.87
CA ILE A 312 3.06 -22.84 3.23
C ILE A 312 3.51 -24.23 3.65
N ASN A 313 4.20 -24.34 4.78
CA ASN A 313 4.59 -25.62 5.37
C ASN A 313 4.41 -25.54 6.87
N GLY A 314 4.10 -26.67 7.50
CA GLY A 314 4.00 -26.73 8.94
C GLY A 314 2.97 -27.71 9.44
N LEU A 315 2.50 -27.46 10.65
CA LEU A 315 1.64 -28.34 11.41
C LEU A 315 0.39 -27.56 11.86
N VAL A 316 -0.77 -28.20 11.70
CA VAL A 316 -2.03 -27.78 12.35
C VAL A 316 -2.44 -28.92 13.28
N THR A 317 -2.60 -28.64 14.57
CA THR A 317 -3.11 -29.59 15.54
C THR A 317 -4.59 -29.32 15.80
N LEU A 318 -5.42 -30.31 15.55
CA LEU A 318 -6.88 -30.23 15.74
C LEU A 318 -7.19 -30.31 17.23
N GLY A 319 -7.68 -29.22 17.80
CA GLY A 319 -8.16 -29.18 19.16
C GLY A 319 -9.67 -29.49 19.24
N LYS A 320 -10.19 -29.55 20.44
CA LYS A 320 -11.60 -29.83 20.66
C LYS A 320 -12.50 -28.66 20.27
N ASP A 321 -12.04 -27.43 20.56
CA ASP A 321 -12.79 -26.20 20.36
C ASP A 321 -12.10 -25.27 19.33
N GLU A 322 -10.79 -25.38 19.15
CA GLU A 322 -9.99 -24.60 18.22
C GLU A 322 -8.75 -25.36 17.72
N GLU A 323 -8.19 -24.98 16.60
CA GLU A 323 -6.99 -25.57 16.03
C GLU A 323 -5.74 -24.76 16.41
N TYR A 324 -4.63 -25.46 16.72
CA TYR A 324 -3.33 -24.86 16.99
C TYR A 324 -2.48 -24.82 15.73
N LEU A 325 -1.90 -23.66 15.46
CA LEU A 325 -1.12 -23.39 14.27
C LEU A 325 0.37 -23.39 14.58
N ASN A 326 1.16 -23.98 13.69
CA ASN A 326 2.61 -23.88 13.64
C ASN A 326 3.00 -23.95 12.15
N LEU A 327 2.84 -22.82 11.46
CA LEU A 327 2.98 -22.74 10.01
C LEU A 327 4.10 -21.76 9.65
N ASN A 328 4.89 -22.12 8.64
CA ASN A 328 5.85 -21.24 8.01
C ASN A 328 5.33 -20.87 6.62
N VAL A 329 5.24 -19.59 6.37
CA VAL A 329 4.77 -19.00 5.12
C VAL A 329 5.91 -18.23 4.48
N VAL A 330 6.12 -18.43 3.18
CA VAL A 330 7.10 -17.69 2.38
C VAL A 330 6.40 -17.17 1.14
N ALA A 331 6.49 -15.87 0.93
CA ALA A 331 6.02 -15.19 -0.27
C ALA A 331 7.17 -14.33 -0.81
N ASP A 332 7.75 -14.73 -1.92
CA ASP A 332 8.95 -14.09 -2.46
C ASP A 332 8.63 -12.77 -3.21
N LYS A 333 7.42 -12.66 -3.75
CA LYS A 333 6.96 -11.50 -4.53
C LYS A 333 5.48 -11.29 -4.29
N VAL A 334 5.15 -10.34 -3.44
CA VAL A 334 3.78 -9.89 -3.17
C VAL A 334 3.62 -8.49 -3.74
N ASP A 335 2.73 -8.33 -4.69
CA ASP A 335 2.35 -7.03 -5.22
C ASP A 335 1.39 -6.35 -4.24
N LEU A 336 1.80 -5.23 -3.68
CA LEU A 336 1.02 -4.51 -2.67
C LEU A 336 -0.26 -3.91 -3.24
N GLU A 337 -0.26 -3.47 -4.50
CA GLU A 337 -1.46 -2.92 -5.16
C GLU A 337 -2.57 -3.97 -5.29
N ALA A 338 -2.20 -5.25 -5.43
CA ALA A 338 -3.15 -6.35 -5.54
C ALA A 338 -3.82 -6.72 -4.20
N ILE A 339 -3.28 -6.27 -3.05
CA ILE A 339 -3.76 -6.69 -1.72
C ILE A 339 -4.22 -5.55 -0.82
N THR A 340 -3.97 -4.28 -1.17
CA THR A 340 -4.34 -3.12 -0.35
C THR A 340 -4.65 -1.88 -1.19
N ASP A 341 -5.62 -1.08 -0.74
CA ASP A 341 -6.07 0.18 -1.38
C ASP A 341 -5.47 1.43 -0.69
N VAL A 342 -4.49 1.29 0.20
CA VAL A 342 -3.98 2.41 1.01
C VAL A 342 -2.91 3.26 0.30
N GLY A 343 -2.84 3.23 -1.03
CA GLY A 343 -1.90 4.06 -1.81
C GLY A 343 -0.44 3.60 -1.74
N VAL A 344 -0.21 2.33 -1.39
CA VAL A 344 1.10 1.69 -1.41
C VAL A 344 1.24 0.85 -2.66
N SER A 345 2.33 0.99 -3.39
CA SER A 345 2.66 0.16 -4.55
C SER A 345 4.08 -0.41 -4.45
N GLY A 346 4.31 -1.49 -5.17
CA GLY A 346 5.60 -2.17 -5.21
C GLY A 346 5.54 -3.63 -4.78
N ILE A 347 6.68 -4.29 -4.86
CA ILE A 347 6.79 -5.74 -4.59
C ILE A 347 7.51 -5.95 -3.26
N VAL A 348 6.86 -6.69 -2.36
CA VAL A 348 7.43 -7.09 -1.06
C VAL A 348 7.61 -8.59 -1.02
N GLY A 349 8.77 -9.05 -0.61
CA GLY A 349 9.01 -10.43 -0.22
C GLY A 349 8.95 -10.59 1.30
N GLY A 350 8.62 -11.80 1.77
CA GLY A 350 8.59 -12.04 3.20
C GLY A 350 8.54 -13.50 3.61
N ARG A 351 8.85 -13.71 4.88
CA ARG A 351 8.69 -14.99 5.58
C ARG A 351 7.91 -14.71 6.85
N ALA A 352 6.98 -15.59 7.16
CA ALA A 352 6.20 -15.47 8.38
C ALA A 352 6.12 -16.85 9.07
N HIS A 353 6.20 -16.82 10.38
CA HIS A 353 5.82 -17.94 11.24
C HIS A 353 4.47 -17.62 11.86
N ILE A 354 3.49 -18.50 11.65
CA ILE A 354 2.14 -18.36 12.20
C ILE A 354 1.98 -19.40 13.30
N GLY A 355 1.89 -18.95 14.52
CA GLY A 355 1.62 -19.74 15.72
C GLY A 355 0.29 -19.39 16.37
N GLY A 356 0.06 -19.90 17.59
CA GLY A 356 -1.18 -19.66 18.32
C GLY A 356 -2.32 -20.54 17.86
N THR A 357 -3.55 -19.99 17.88
CA THR A 357 -4.74 -20.73 17.46
C THR A 357 -5.42 -20.05 16.26
N THR A 358 -6.38 -20.72 15.62
CA THR A 358 -7.17 -20.12 14.53
C THR A 358 -8.03 -18.94 14.98
N VAL A 359 -8.33 -18.85 16.27
CA VAL A 359 -9.10 -17.74 16.88
C VAL A 359 -8.17 -16.61 17.32
N ALA A 360 -7.01 -16.95 17.86
CA ALA A 360 -5.99 -16.00 18.32
C ALA A 360 -4.62 -16.33 17.69
N PRO A 361 -4.43 -16.04 16.40
CA PRO A 361 -3.18 -16.31 15.72
C PRO A 361 -2.11 -15.29 16.13
N ARG A 362 -0.88 -15.77 16.25
CA ARG A 362 0.33 -14.96 16.35
C ARG A 362 1.14 -15.10 15.06
N VAL A 363 1.56 -13.98 14.49
CA VAL A 363 2.39 -13.96 13.29
C VAL A 363 3.68 -13.22 13.57
N ASP A 364 4.80 -13.91 13.42
CA ASP A 364 6.14 -13.31 13.45
C ASP A 364 6.65 -13.28 11.99
N ALA A 365 6.78 -12.10 11.40
CA ALA A 365 7.10 -11.92 10.00
C ALA A 365 8.34 -11.05 9.78
N THR A 366 9.20 -11.47 8.86
CA THR A 366 10.28 -10.65 8.29
C THR A 366 9.89 -10.27 6.87
N ILE A 367 9.93 -8.98 6.56
CA ILE A 367 9.59 -8.44 5.25
C ILE A 367 10.77 -7.70 4.63
N ALA A 368 10.87 -7.72 3.31
CA ALA A 368 11.86 -6.97 2.56
C ALA A 368 11.30 -6.55 1.18
N SER A 369 11.73 -5.39 0.71
CA SER A 369 11.45 -4.87 -0.62
C SER A 369 12.64 -4.07 -1.15
N ASP A 370 12.89 -4.17 -2.44
CA ASP A 370 13.90 -3.37 -3.16
C ASP A 370 13.23 -2.21 -3.94
N GLY A 371 12.10 -1.73 -3.48
CA GLY A 371 11.39 -0.57 -4.02
C GLY A 371 9.91 -0.61 -3.72
N ILE A 372 9.44 0.37 -2.96
CA ILE A 372 8.02 0.64 -2.73
C ILE A 372 7.74 2.12 -2.93
N SER A 373 6.50 2.43 -3.28
CA SER A 373 6.01 3.81 -3.34
C SER A 373 4.82 3.97 -2.40
N TYR A 374 4.76 5.10 -1.72
CA TYR A 374 3.63 5.48 -0.89
C TYR A 374 3.19 6.89 -1.23
N ASN A 375 1.97 7.06 -1.74
CA ASN A 375 1.42 8.35 -2.16
C ASN A 375 2.39 9.15 -3.06
N GLY A 376 3.09 8.47 -3.99
CA GLY A 376 4.04 9.09 -4.92
C GLY A 376 5.47 9.27 -4.37
N TYR A 377 5.71 8.99 -3.10
CA TYR A 377 7.05 8.99 -2.51
C TYR A 377 7.70 7.62 -2.65
N TYR A 378 8.88 7.58 -3.26
CA TYR A 378 9.61 6.35 -3.50
C TYR A 378 10.59 6.04 -2.37
N ILE A 379 10.58 4.78 -1.91
CA ILE A 379 11.47 4.22 -0.89
C ILE A 379 12.26 3.12 -1.58
N ASP A 380 13.60 3.28 -1.64
CA ASP A 380 14.50 2.37 -2.37
C ASP A 380 14.54 0.97 -1.77
N ARG A 381 14.49 0.88 -0.46
CA ARG A 381 14.50 -0.40 0.26
C ARG A 381 13.69 -0.31 1.55
N LEU A 382 12.96 -1.38 1.81
CA LEU A 382 12.31 -1.64 3.09
C LEU A 382 12.76 -3.00 3.61
N GLN A 383 13.10 -3.10 4.89
CA GLN A 383 13.39 -4.37 5.56
C GLN A 383 13.02 -4.26 7.03
N GLY A 384 12.44 -5.31 7.59
CA GLY A 384 12.18 -5.34 9.03
C GLY A 384 11.34 -6.52 9.48
N ASP A 385 11.17 -6.58 10.79
CA ASP A 385 10.39 -7.59 11.47
C ASP A 385 9.09 -7.00 12.01
N ILE A 386 8.01 -7.74 11.80
CA ILE A 386 6.65 -7.38 12.23
C ILE A 386 6.07 -8.55 13.02
N VAL A 387 5.50 -8.24 14.17
CA VAL A 387 4.78 -9.21 15.01
C VAL A 387 3.32 -8.79 15.09
N TYR A 388 2.43 -9.69 14.70
CA TYR A 388 0.99 -9.59 14.97
C TYR A 388 0.64 -10.56 16.08
N ASP A 389 -0.05 -10.08 17.11
CA ASP A 389 -0.47 -10.89 18.25
C ASP A 389 -1.80 -10.34 18.81
N ASN A 390 -2.87 -11.10 18.65
CA ASN A 390 -4.20 -10.79 19.18
C ASN A 390 -4.67 -9.35 18.91
N GLY A 391 -4.65 -8.94 17.63
CA GLY A 391 -5.09 -7.60 17.21
C GLY A 391 -4.04 -6.50 17.37
N LEU A 392 -2.87 -6.81 17.94
CA LEU A 392 -1.77 -5.86 18.09
C LEU A 392 -0.65 -6.16 17.07
N VAL A 393 -0.36 -5.20 16.21
CA VAL A 393 0.81 -5.21 15.32
C VAL A 393 1.95 -4.45 15.97
N ARG A 394 3.14 -5.02 16.02
CA ARG A 394 4.34 -4.39 16.59
C ARG A 394 5.54 -4.56 15.67
N THR A 395 6.40 -3.56 15.68
CA THR A 395 7.74 -3.67 15.12
C THR A 395 8.75 -2.97 16.03
N ASP A 396 9.93 -3.55 16.15
CA ASP A 396 11.06 -2.95 16.84
C ASP A 396 12.12 -2.39 15.89
N ASP A 397 12.14 -2.84 14.64
CA ASP A 397 13.16 -2.45 13.66
C ASP A 397 12.64 -2.66 12.21
N VAL A 398 11.87 -1.69 11.70
CA VAL A 398 11.62 -1.61 10.25
C VAL A 398 12.49 -0.48 9.69
N ARG A 399 13.42 -0.83 8.84
CA ARG A 399 14.34 0.10 8.18
C ARG A 399 13.86 0.43 6.77
N LEU A 400 13.78 1.72 6.51
CA LEU A 400 13.51 2.31 5.20
C LEU A 400 14.79 2.98 4.70
N SER A 401 15.11 2.87 3.41
CA SER A 401 16.23 3.58 2.79
C SER A 401 15.70 4.45 1.65
N VAL A 402 16.19 5.69 1.58
CA VAL A 402 15.85 6.67 0.54
C VAL A 402 17.13 7.37 0.13
N GLY A 403 17.65 7.08 -1.07
CA GLY A 403 18.98 7.52 -1.50
C GLY A 403 20.05 7.03 -0.55
N GLU A 404 20.87 7.94 -0.04
CA GLU A 404 21.90 7.65 0.97
C GLU A 404 21.38 7.70 2.41
N GLY A 405 20.11 8.08 2.60
CA GLY A 405 19.48 8.22 3.90
C GLY A 405 18.70 6.98 4.33
N SER A 406 18.38 6.95 5.60
CA SER A 406 17.55 5.89 6.17
C SER A 406 16.63 6.40 7.27
N ALA A 407 15.52 5.69 7.47
CA ALA A 407 14.65 5.83 8.63
C ALA A 407 14.43 4.46 9.27
N ASN A 408 14.48 4.42 10.59
CA ASN A 408 14.16 3.24 11.38
C ASN A 408 12.84 3.50 12.11
N VAL A 409 11.91 2.57 11.94
CA VAL A 409 10.55 2.65 12.50
C VAL A 409 10.40 1.60 13.59
N LYS A 410 10.04 2.03 14.77
CA LYS A 410 9.63 1.21 15.91
C LYS A 410 8.24 1.65 16.36
N GLY A 411 7.33 0.70 16.55
CA GLY A 411 5.99 1.09 16.98
C GLY A 411 5.03 -0.06 17.16
N GLN A 412 3.82 0.32 17.51
CA GLN A 412 2.69 -0.59 17.66
C GLN A 412 1.41 0.03 17.10
N TYR A 413 0.54 -0.84 16.62
CA TYR A 413 -0.75 -0.49 16.04
C TYR A 413 -1.82 -1.49 16.49
N VAL A 414 -2.92 -1.00 17.03
CA VAL A 414 -4.07 -1.82 17.46
C VAL A 414 -5.09 -1.88 16.33
N VAL A 415 -5.28 -3.05 15.74
CA VAL A 415 -6.10 -3.24 14.53
C VAL A 415 -7.56 -2.84 14.73
N ASP A 416 -8.13 -3.18 15.88
CA ASP A 416 -9.56 -2.97 16.15
C ASP A 416 -9.92 -1.50 16.39
N THR A 417 -9.03 -0.74 17.03
CA THR A 417 -9.28 0.67 17.37
C THR A 417 -8.59 1.64 16.42
N GLY A 418 -7.59 1.19 15.67
CA GLY A 418 -6.76 2.06 14.85
C GLY A 418 -5.83 2.98 15.67
N ASP A 419 -5.57 2.63 16.94
CA ASP A 419 -4.65 3.38 17.78
C ASP A 419 -3.21 2.97 17.49
N PHE A 420 -2.30 3.94 17.47
CA PHE A 420 -0.89 3.66 17.22
C PHE A 420 0.05 4.56 18.01
N ASP A 421 1.24 4.02 18.26
CA ASP A 421 2.38 4.70 18.88
C ASP A 421 3.64 4.30 18.12
N THR A 422 4.24 5.25 17.42
CA THR A 422 5.34 4.99 16.50
C THR A 422 6.48 5.96 16.72
N THR A 423 7.69 5.45 16.85
CA THR A 423 8.93 6.23 16.89
C THR A 423 9.70 6.02 15.58
N ILE A 424 10.09 7.12 14.95
CA ILE A 424 10.87 7.12 13.70
C ILE A 424 12.22 7.79 14.00
N LYS A 425 13.31 7.07 13.75
CA LYS A 425 14.68 7.59 13.79
C LYS A 425 15.20 7.78 12.37
N ILE A 426 15.61 8.98 12.06
CA ILE A 426 16.04 9.41 10.73
C ILE A 426 17.55 9.62 10.74
N GLN A 427 18.23 9.13 9.71
CA GLN A 427 19.66 9.31 9.50
C GLN A 427 19.94 9.71 8.06
N ASN A 428 20.57 10.86 7.87
CA ASN A 428 21.03 11.41 6.60
C ASN A 428 19.94 11.43 5.50
N LEU A 429 18.67 11.66 5.87
CA LEU A 429 17.55 11.57 4.94
C LEU A 429 17.51 12.80 4.02
N PRO A 430 17.53 12.65 2.67
CA PRO A 430 17.52 13.76 1.73
C PRO A 430 16.15 14.43 1.66
N LEU A 431 16.05 15.69 2.06
CA LEU A 431 14.80 16.47 2.01
C LEU A 431 14.27 16.67 0.60
N GLY A 432 15.14 16.82 -0.38
CA GLY A 432 14.75 17.06 -1.77
C GLY A 432 13.84 16.00 -2.34
N THR A 433 13.94 14.76 -1.87
CA THR A 433 13.04 13.67 -2.30
C THR A 433 11.57 13.94 -1.89
N PHE A 434 11.36 14.58 -0.74
CA PHE A 434 10.01 14.79 -0.19
C PHE A 434 9.43 16.18 -0.50
N THR A 435 10.26 17.10 -0.96
CA THR A 435 9.88 18.50 -1.21
C THR A 435 9.91 18.90 -2.69
N LYS A 436 10.24 17.96 -3.58
CA LYS A 436 10.41 18.23 -5.03
C LYS A 436 9.20 18.87 -5.70
N ASP A 437 8.00 18.57 -5.22
CA ASP A 437 6.73 19.05 -5.78
C ASP A 437 6.21 20.30 -5.07
N MET A 438 6.95 20.85 -4.10
CA MET A 438 6.61 22.11 -3.43
C MET A 438 6.96 23.30 -4.33
N ILE A 439 6.24 24.41 -4.16
CA ILE A 439 6.51 25.71 -4.84
C ILE A 439 7.97 26.18 -4.59
N SER A 440 8.52 25.82 -3.44
CA SER A 440 9.91 26.09 -3.07
C SER A 440 10.52 24.80 -2.50
N PRO A 441 11.12 23.97 -3.34
CA PRO A 441 11.79 22.75 -2.89
C PRO A 441 12.86 23.05 -1.85
N VAL A 442 12.91 22.24 -0.80
CA VAL A 442 13.92 22.30 0.25
C VAL A 442 14.94 21.19 -0.01
N THR A 443 16.22 21.51 -0.06
CA THR A 443 17.31 20.55 -0.23
C THR A 443 18.08 20.37 1.08
N GLY A 444 19.02 19.42 1.09
CA GLY A 444 19.83 19.11 2.26
C GLY A 444 19.41 17.79 2.91
N ASN A 445 20.13 17.42 3.97
CA ASN A 445 19.92 16.16 4.67
C ASN A 445 19.54 16.39 6.12
N ILE A 446 18.69 15.51 6.65
CA ILE A 446 18.26 15.57 8.04
C ILE A 446 18.56 14.29 8.81
N ASP A 447 18.89 14.47 10.09
CA ASP A 447 18.94 13.44 11.12
C ASP A 447 17.91 13.79 12.19
N GLY A 448 17.29 12.81 12.83
CA GLY A 448 16.36 13.13 13.90
C GLY A 448 15.60 11.95 14.46
N GLU A 449 14.74 12.27 15.39
CA GLU A 449 13.81 11.31 15.99
C GLU A 449 12.47 11.99 16.23
N MET A 450 11.40 11.27 15.92
CA MET A 450 10.04 11.71 16.19
C MET A 450 9.20 10.56 16.73
N ARG A 451 8.30 10.87 17.65
CA ARG A 451 7.25 9.97 18.11
C ARG A 451 5.91 10.49 17.66
N ILE A 452 5.11 9.61 17.09
CA ILE A 452 3.80 9.88 16.54
C ILE A 452 2.79 9.01 17.26
N LEU A 453 1.79 9.62 17.87
CA LEU A 453 0.66 8.96 18.46
C LEU A 453 -0.59 9.18 17.61
N GLY A 454 -1.45 8.19 17.56
CA GLY A 454 -2.72 8.33 16.88
C GLY A 454 -3.84 7.51 17.49
N LYS A 455 -5.06 7.92 17.17
CA LYS A 455 -6.31 7.26 17.58
C LYS A 455 -7.26 7.19 16.38
N ASN A 456 -7.97 6.06 16.24
CA ASN A 456 -8.92 5.88 15.13
C ASN A 456 -8.31 6.16 13.75
N ASN A 457 -7.05 5.73 13.51
CA ASN A 457 -6.26 5.98 12.30
C ASN A 457 -5.95 7.47 12.00
N GLN A 458 -6.10 8.35 12.98
CA GLN A 458 -5.76 9.77 12.85
C GLN A 458 -4.61 10.11 13.79
N VAL A 459 -3.66 10.91 13.32
CA VAL A 459 -2.57 11.45 14.15
C VAL A 459 -3.16 12.40 15.19
N THR A 460 -2.86 12.17 16.45
CA THR A 460 -3.27 13.04 17.58
C THR A 460 -2.10 13.86 18.13
N ASP A 461 -0.92 13.24 18.24
CA ASP A 461 0.24 13.88 18.81
C ASP A 461 1.50 13.54 17.99
N VAL A 462 2.37 14.53 17.85
CA VAL A 462 3.72 14.36 17.31
C VAL A 462 4.71 15.12 18.17
N VAL A 463 5.76 14.46 18.58
CA VAL A 463 6.88 15.10 19.28
C VAL A 463 8.17 14.69 18.60
N GLY A 464 9.00 15.66 18.23
CA GLY A 464 10.22 15.34 17.51
C GLY A 464 11.31 16.39 17.60
N SER A 465 12.50 15.95 17.22
CA SER A 465 13.68 16.79 17.03
C SER A 465 14.42 16.36 15.80
N VAL A 466 14.69 17.28 14.90
CA VAL A 466 15.47 17.06 13.68
C VAL A 466 16.66 18.01 13.63
N LYS A 467 17.75 17.53 13.06
CA LYS A 467 18.96 18.30 12.74
C LYS A 467 19.15 18.25 11.25
N GLY A 468 19.30 19.40 10.63
CA GLY A 468 19.56 19.53 9.20
C GLY A 468 20.99 20.00 8.93
N ARG A 469 21.51 19.59 7.78
CA ARG A 469 22.81 20.04 7.24
C ARG A 469 22.61 20.48 5.80
N GLN A 470 23.22 21.64 5.45
CA GLN A 470 23.17 22.22 4.11
C GLN A 470 21.73 22.36 3.60
N ILE A 471 20.87 22.93 4.44
CA ILE A 471 19.44 23.09 4.12
C ILE A 471 19.28 24.27 3.15
N GLY A 472 19.03 23.95 1.89
CA GLY A 472 18.81 24.94 0.83
C GLY A 472 17.34 25.27 0.66
N ILE A 473 17.03 26.58 0.71
CA ILE A 473 15.68 27.11 0.48
C ILE A 473 15.81 28.36 -0.42
N ARG A 474 15.26 28.31 -1.62
CA ARG A 474 15.30 29.44 -2.59
C ARG A 474 16.72 30.02 -2.78
N GLY A 475 17.75 29.18 -2.80
CA GLY A 475 19.13 29.60 -2.98
C GLY A 475 19.87 29.99 -1.70
N VAL A 476 19.20 30.20 -0.58
CA VAL A 476 19.86 30.36 0.73
C VAL A 476 20.21 29.00 1.30
N VAL A 477 21.43 28.83 1.76
CA VAL A 477 21.88 27.61 2.41
C VAL A 477 22.07 27.86 3.90
N VAL A 478 21.30 27.17 4.71
CA VAL A 478 21.47 27.08 6.16
C VAL A 478 22.43 25.91 6.43
N ASP A 479 23.63 26.21 6.95
CA ASP A 479 24.69 25.19 7.12
C ASP A 479 24.28 24.11 8.11
N THR A 480 23.77 24.55 9.24
CA THR A 480 23.18 23.65 10.25
C THR A 480 21.84 24.20 10.74
N ALA A 481 20.90 23.32 10.94
CA ALA A 481 19.62 23.65 11.58
C ALA A 481 19.25 22.56 12.59
N LYS A 482 18.65 22.94 13.71
CA LYS A 482 17.99 22.04 14.64
C LYS A 482 16.59 22.56 14.91
N ALA A 483 15.59 21.72 14.67
CA ALA A 483 14.21 22.01 15.00
C ALA A 483 13.70 21.02 16.04
N ASN A 484 12.99 21.53 17.05
CA ASN A 484 12.18 20.71 17.94
C ASN A 484 10.72 21.12 17.71
N PHE A 485 9.83 20.15 17.65
CA PHE A 485 8.43 20.40 17.41
C PHE A 485 7.53 19.48 18.22
N THR A 486 6.37 19.98 18.57
CA THR A 486 5.28 19.24 19.19
C THR A 486 3.97 19.58 18.50
N HIS A 487 3.18 18.57 18.20
CA HIS A 487 1.83 18.71 17.69
C HIS A 487 0.87 18.00 18.65
N ALA A 488 -0.15 18.68 19.10
CA ALA A 488 -1.23 18.12 19.91
C ALA A 488 -2.46 19.01 19.78
N ASP A 489 -3.66 18.46 19.90
CA ASP A 489 -4.93 19.20 19.89
C ASP A 489 -5.04 20.21 18.71
N ASN A 490 -4.64 19.76 17.52
CA ASN A 490 -4.62 20.56 16.29
C ASN A 490 -3.73 21.82 16.35
N SER A 491 -2.75 21.78 17.23
CA SER A 491 -1.77 22.85 17.47
C SER A 491 -0.35 22.31 17.32
N THR A 492 0.50 23.07 16.64
CA THR A 492 1.92 22.75 16.45
C THR A 492 2.78 23.84 17.03
N ASN A 493 3.66 23.50 17.95
CA ASN A 493 4.73 24.36 18.44
C ASN A 493 6.06 23.93 17.85
N MET A 494 6.89 24.87 17.45
CA MET A 494 8.21 24.60 16.88
C MET A 494 9.24 25.62 17.36
N THR A 495 10.42 25.14 17.66
CA THR A 495 11.62 25.96 17.85
C THR A 495 12.69 25.55 16.85
N VAL A 496 13.38 26.53 16.28
CA VAL A 496 14.46 26.31 15.32
C VAL A 496 15.67 27.11 15.74
N VAL A 497 16.84 26.51 15.66
CA VAL A 497 18.12 27.18 15.76
C VAL A 497 19.02 26.69 14.62
N GLY A 498 19.87 27.54 14.08
CA GLY A 498 20.74 27.18 12.98
C GLY A 498 21.88 28.18 12.76
N THR A 499 22.70 27.90 11.74
CA THR A 499 23.83 28.75 11.35
C THR A 499 23.83 28.95 9.85
N ILE A 500 24.21 30.14 9.42
CA ILE A 500 24.51 30.51 8.04
C ILE A 500 25.86 31.18 8.05
N GLY A 501 26.91 30.53 7.55
CA GLY A 501 28.29 30.97 7.76
C GLY A 501 28.62 31.12 9.26
N ASP A 502 29.15 32.25 9.65
CA ASP A 502 29.39 32.58 11.06
C ASP A 502 28.17 33.13 11.81
N GLY A 503 27.08 33.36 11.09
CA GLY A 503 25.84 33.91 11.67
C GLY A 503 24.95 32.86 12.31
N ALA A 504 24.17 33.30 13.29
CA ALA A 504 23.20 32.48 14.01
C ALA A 504 21.76 32.81 13.62
N LEU A 505 20.96 31.76 13.43
CA LEU A 505 19.51 31.84 13.18
C LEU A 505 18.77 31.18 14.35
N SER A 506 17.69 31.81 14.82
CA SER A 506 16.80 31.23 15.80
C SER A 506 15.35 31.60 15.51
N GLY A 507 14.42 30.73 15.88
CA GLY A 507 13.00 30.99 15.73
C GLY A 507 12.17 30.11 16.63
N TYR A 508 10.98 30.60 16.93
CA TYR A 508 9.93 29.79 17.53
C TYR A 508 8.61 30.11 16.81
N GLY A 509 7.76 29.13 16.73
CA GLY A 509 6.48 29.28 16.06
C GLY A 509 5.40 28.41 16.67
N TYR A 510 4.20 28.88 16.51
CA TYR A 510 2.97 28.25 16.93
C TYR A 510 2.00 28.28 15.75
N ILE A 511 1.43 27.14 15.42
CA ILE A 511 0.43 27.00 14.36
C ILE A 511 -0.81 26.36 14.97
N GLN A 512 -1.97 26.99 14.83
CA GLN A 512 -3.24 26.46 15.29
C GLN A 512 -4.34 26.74 14.27
N ASN A 513 -5.06 25.70 13.86
CA ASN A 513 -6.15 25.81 12.90
C ASN A 513 -5.78 26.58 11.61
N GLY A 514 -4.56 26.36 11.11
CA GLY A 514 -4.02 27.02 9.92
C GLY A 514 -3.54 28.46 10.13
N ASN A 515 -3.63 29.00 11.34
CA ASN A 515 -3.04 30.30 11.70
C ASN A 515 -1.63 30.09 12.29
N ILE A 516 -0.71 30.94 11.87
CA ILE A 516 0.66 30.99 12.35
C ILE A 516 0.90 32.19 13.26
N ASP A 517 1.64 32.00 14.33
CA ASP A 517 2.28 33.04 15.12
C ASP A 517 3.72 32.59 15.39
N ALA A 518 4.68 33.26 14.77
CA ALA A 518 6.08 32.86 14.83
C ALA A 518 7.00 34.08 14.91
N THR A 519 8.17 33.85 15.49
CA THR A 519 9.28 34.82 15.48
C THR A 519 10.51 34.16 14.93
N ILE A 520 11.22 34.84 14.05
CA ILE A 520 12.51 34.43 13.49
C ILE A 520 13.52 35.56 13.73
N SER A 521 14.66 35.24 14.27
CA SER A 521 15.75 36.19 14.52
C SER A 521 17.05 35.66 13.93
N GLY A 522 17.79 36.54 13.29
CA GLY A 522 19.12 36.30 12.76
C GLY A 522 20.14 37.25 13.40
N ASN A 523 21.30 36.73 13.72
CA ASN A 523 22.40 37.53 14.28
C ASN A 523 23.66 37.30 13.47
N ALA A 524 24.28 38.39 13.04
CA ALA A 524 25.50 38.40 12.22
C ALA A 524 25.42 37.49 10.96
N LEU A 525 24.21 37.42 10.34
CA LEU A 525 24.02 36.63 9.12
C LEU A 525 24.86 37.24 7.97
N PRO A 526 25.63 36.46 7.21
CA PRO A 526 26.38 36.97 6.08
C PRO A 526 25.42 37.38 4.95
N LEU A 527 25.52 38.62 4.47
CA LEU A 527 24.73 39.14 3.35
C LEU A 527 24.98 38.38 2.05
N THR A 528 26.18 37.82 1.89
CA THR A 528 26.53 36.95 0.75
C THR A 528 25.57 35.76 0.60
N ALA A 529 25.03 35.24 1.70
CA ALA A 529 24.03 34.20 1.66
C ALA A 529 22.69 34.62 1.01
N LEU A 530 22.43 35.93 0.96
CA LEU A 530 21.23 36.51 0.35
C LEU A 530 21.46 36.95 -1.10
N SER A 531 22.69 36.95 -1.58
CA SER A 531 23.05 37.43 -2.93
C SER A 531 22.24 36.75 -4.04
N LEU A 532 21.97 35.47 -3.91
CA LEU A 532 21.14 34.72 -4.87
C LEU A 532 19.66 35.14 -4.89
N ILE A 533 19.13 35.54 -3.74
CA ILE A 533 17.74 36.04 -3.65
C ILE A 533 17.65 37.44 -4.22
N ILE A 534 18.61 38.30 -3.86
CA ILE A 534 18.65 39.70 -4.27
C ILE A 534 19.04 39.81 -5.76
N GLY A 535 19.69 38.79 -6.34
CA GLY A 535 20.23 38.81 -7.70
C GLY A 535 21.42 39.77 -7.87
N GLN A 536 22.03 40.16 -6.76
CA GLN A 536 23.11 41.10 -6.69
C GLN A 536 24.18 40.61 -5.71
N ASP A 537 25.44 40.93 -5.99
CA ASP A 537 26.56 40.60 -5.12
C ASP A 537 26.65 41.63 -3.98
N VAL A 538 26.32 41.21 -2.78
CA VAL A 538 26.30 42.03 -1.55
C VAL A 538 27.09 41.32 -0.47
N ASP A 539 27.98 42.02 0.19
CA ASP A 539 28.77 41.54 1.31
C ASP A 539 28.51 42.38 2.58
N GLY A 540 28.82 41.80 3.74
CA GLY A 540 28.56 42.39 5.05
C GLY A 540 27.80 41.46 5.98
N THR A 541 27.34 41.99 7.10
CA THR A 541 26.58 41.24 8.09
C THR A 541 25.21 41.85 8.33
N LEU A 542 24.23 40.98 8.58
CA LEU A 542 22.82 41.34 8.83
C LEU A 542 22.33 40.77 10.15
N ASN A 543 21.68 41.60 10.94
CA ASN A 543 20.83 41.16 12.04
C ASN A 543 19.38 41.38 11.68
N THR A 544 18.49 40.51 12.12
CA THR A 544 17.08 40.61 11.79
C THR A 544 16.20 40.03 12.88
N SER A 545 15.01 40.55 13.01
CA SER A 545 13.97 39.97 13.87
C SER A 545 12.62 40.17 13.19
N PHE A 546 11.95 39.07 12.87
CA PHE A 546 10.64 39.07 12.19
C PHE A 546 9.61 38.36 13.04
N ALA A 547 8.44 38.98 13.20
CA ALA A 547 7.21 38.34 13.65
C ALA A 547 6.36 38.01 12.42
N ILE A 548 5.83 36.77 12.41
CA ILE A 548 5.02 36.21 11.34
C ILE A 548 3.68 35.81 11.92
N GLN A 549 2.58 36.42 11.43
CA GLN A 549 1.23 36.17 11.92
C GLN A 549 0.25 35.99 10.76
N GLY A 550 -0.95 35.44 11.02
CA GLY A 550 -1.97 35.23 10.01
C GLY A 550 -2.14 33.80 9.56
N THR A 551 -2.54 33.56 8.33
CA THR A 551 -2.71 32.21 7.80
C THR A 551 -1.44 31.73 7.11
N LEU A 552 -1.26 30.40 7.00
CA LEU A 552 -0.12 29.81 6.28
C LEU A 552 -0.09 30.20 4.81
N ASP A 553 -1.26 30.42 4.19
CA ASP A 553 -1.38 30.80 2.78
C ASP A 553 -1.13 32.29 2.54
N ASN A 554 -1.39 33.13 3.55
CA ASN A 554 -1.20 34.58 3.48
C ASN A 554 -0.65 35.09 4.81
N PRO A 555 0.65 34.87 5.11
CA PRO A 555 1.26 35.35 6.34
C PRO A 555 1.52 36.87 6.29
N ASN A 556 1.28 37.51 7.43
CA ASN A 556 1.70 38.89 7.69
C ASN A 556 3.07 38.83 8.38
N VAL A 557 4.08 39.45 7.78
CA VAL A 557 5.42 39.51 8.33
C VAL A 557 5.80 40.91 8.71
N MET A 558 6.23 41.11 9.94
CA MET A 558 6.72 42.42 10.42
C MET A 558 8.04 42.25 11.14
N GLY A 559 8.96 43.12 10.92
CA GLY A 559 10.25 43.06 11.63
C GLY A 559 11.22 44.14 11.23
N THR A 560 12.42 43.97 11.76
CA THR A 560 13.52 44.93 11.57
C THR A 560 14.72 44.24 10.95
N VAL A 561 15.45 44.94 10.12
CA VAL A 561 16.73 44.56 9.58
C VAL A 561 17.78 45.58 9.97
N TRP A 562 18.96 45.12 10.32
CA TRP A 562 20.10 45.98 10.64
C TRP A 562 21.40 45.33 10.21
N GLY A 563 22.13 45.94 9.31
CA GLY A 563 23.38 45.46 8.75
C GLY A 563 24.57 46.38 9.04
N GLN A 564 25.74 45.81 9.02
CA GLN A 564 27.03 46.54 9.20
C GLN A 564 27.99 46.19 8.09
N GLU A 565 28.89 47.16 7.81
CA GLU A 565 29.99 47.01 6.81
C GLU A 565 29.48 46.46 5.47
N VAL A 566 28.39 47.05 4.94
CA VAL A 566 27.76 46.57 3.73
C VAL A 566 28.52 47.02 2.51
N HIS A 567 28.89 46.09 1.62
CA HIS A 567 29.52 46.36 0.35
C HIS A 567 28.60 45.95 -0.79
N TYR A 568 28.44 46.82 -1.75
CA TYR A 568 27.61 46.59 -2.94
C TYR A 568 28.27 47.20 -4.17
N LYS A 569 28.57 46.42 -5.20
CA LYS A 569 29.21 46.88 -6.45
C LYS A 569 30.42 47.81 -6.22
N GLY A 570 31.24 47.50 -5.22
CA GLY A 570 32.42 48.31 -4.88
C GLY A 570 32.14 49.57 -4.04
N ALA A 571 30.92 49.92 -3.76
CA ALA A 571 30.56 50.92 -2.78
C ALA A 571 30.56 50.32 -1.36
N ARG A 572 30.92 51.14 -0.36
CA ARG A 572 30.98 50.75 1.06
C ARG A 572 29.99 51.59 1.85
N PHE A 573 29.12 50.93 2.60
CA PHE A 573 28.13 51.54 3.46
C PHE A 573 28.40 51.13 4.91
N ASN A 574 28.34 52.04 5.83
CA ASN A 574 28.70 51.81 7.23
C ASN A 574 27.66 50.88 7.90
N ASN A 575 26.40 51.15 7.64
CA ASN A 575 25.29 50.39 8.18
C ASN A 575 24.06 50.47 7.26
N ILE A 576 23.16 49.54 7.42
CA ILE A 576 21.79 49.59 6.89
C ILE A 576 20.83 49.29 8.02
N HIS A 577 19.69 49.94 8.05
CA HIS A 577 18.56 49.52 8.92
C HIS A 577 17.23 49.86 8.28
N GLY A 578 16.17 49.19 8.73
CA GLY A 578 14.82 49.46 8.29
C GLY A 578 13.81 48.53 8.95
N ASP A 579 12.59 49.02 8.99
CA ASP A 579 11.44 48.25 9.40
C ASP A 579 10.76 47.71 8.14
N ILE A 580 10.46 46.41 8.14
CA ILE A 580 9.86 45.71 7.00
C ILE A 580 8.51 45.16 7.43
N LYS A 581 7.50 45.39 6.60
CA LYS A 581 6.17 44.76 6.71
C LYS A 581 5.81 44.15 5.37
N LEU A 582 5.43 42.85 5.40
CA LEU A 582 4.80 42.16 4.28
C LEU A 582 3.37 41.85 4.67
N ASP A 583 2.41 42.34 3.89
CA ASP A 583 0.97 42.16 4.12
C ASP A 583 0.25 42.11 2.76
N ASN A 584 -0.52 41.06 2.50
CA ASN A 584 -1.22 40.89 1.22
C ASN A 584 -0.33 41.09 -0.02
N HIS A 585 0.87 40.50 -0.01
CA HIS A 585 1.90 40.61 -1.07
C HIS A 585 2.47 42.03 -1.25
N ILE A 586 2.15 42.94 -0.36
CA ILE A 586 2.73 44.29 -0.35
C ILE A 586 3.85 44.33 0.67
N LEU A 587 5.09 44.49 0.18
CA LEU A 587 6.28 44.76 1.00
C LEU A 587 6.38 46.26 1.27
N THR A 588 6.32 46.66 2.52
CA THR A 588 6.46 48.06 2.96
C THR A 588 7.78 48.19 3.71
N ILE A 589 8.53 49.23 3.38
CA ILE A 589 9.77 49.63 4.06
C ILE A 589 9.49 50.97 4.75
N THR A 590 9.74 51.02 6.05
CA THR A 590 9.69 52.28 6.85
C THR A 590 10.98 52.43 7.63
N ASN A 591 11.36 53.66 7.92
CA ASN A 591 12.62 53.96 8.59
C ASN A 591 13.85 53.32 7.91
N GLY A 592 13.78 53.09 6.57
CA GLY A 592 14.87 52.56 5.80
C GLY A 592 16.01 53.56 5.73
N HIS A 593 17.20 53.16 6.16
CA HIS A 593 18.39 54.02 6.16
C HIS A 593 19.63 53.24 5.76
N ILE A 594 20.49 53.83 4.92
CA ILE A 594 21.77 53.31 4.49
C ILE A 594 22.80 54.36 4.82
N GLY A 595 23.70 54.11 5.79
CA GLY A 595 24.72 55.03 6.22
C GLY A 595 25.88 55.09 5.24
N ASP A 596 26.33 56.30 4.89
CA ASP A 596 27.45 56.55 3.98
C ASP A 596 28.40 57.64 4.56
N GLY A 597 29.37 57.22 5.35
CA GLY A 597 30.20 58.15 6.11
C GLY A 597 29.41 58.91 7.16
N ASP A 598 29.45 60.27 7.07
CA ASP A 598 28.69 61.18 7.96
C ASP A 598 27.25 61.41 7.45
N GLY A 599 26.89 60.92 6.27
CA GLY A 599 25.59 61.02 5.65
C GLY A 599 24.92 59.67 5.38
N GLY A 600 23.97 59.66 4.50
CA GLY A 600 23.29 58.40 4.14
C GLY A 600 22.07 58.63 3.23
N TYR A 601 21.38 57.51 3.04
CA TYR A 601 20.17 57.39 2.20
C TYR A 601 19.01 56.92 3.03
N ASP A 602 17.90 57.62 2.97
CA ASP A 602 16.61 57.22 3.59
C ASP A 602 15.67 56.72 2.52
N VAL A 603 15.11 55.55 2.69
CA VAL A 603 14.17 54.90 1.75
C VAL A 603 12.92 54.46 2.50
N ASN A 604 11.77 54.94 2.04
CA ASN A 604 10.47 54.58 2.58
C ASN A 604 9.48 54.35 1.44
N GLY A 605 8.55 53.41 1.59
CA GLY A 605 7.53 53.16 0.61
C GLY A 605 7.11 51.72 0.55
N TRP A 606 6.56 51.30 -0.57
CA TRP A 606 6.05 49.95 -0.74
C TRP A 606 6.32 49.39 -2.15
N TYR A 607 6.29 48.03 -2.22
CA TYR A 607 6.44 47.25 -3.43
C TYR A 607 5.46 46.08 -3.43
N ASN A 608 4.69 45.95 -4.51
CA ASN A 608 3.73 44.85 -4.68
C ASN A 608 4.41 43.69 -5.40
N LEU A 609 4.59 42.53 -4.69
CA LEU A 609 5.27 41.34 -5.19
C LEU A 609 4.54 40.64 -6.34
N ASN A 610 3.24 40.89 -6.54
CA ASN A 610 2.46 40.25 -7.60
C ASN A 610 2.43 41.09 -8.90
N THR A 611 2.45 42.41 -8.77
CA THR A 611 2.28 43.33 -9.91
C THR A 611 3.55 44.04 -10.28
N ASP A 612 4.64 43.87 -9.50
CA ASP A 612 5.90 44.62 -9.60
C ASP A 612 5.79 46.13 -9.48
N VAL A 613 4.63 46.63 -9.10
CA VAL A 613 4.39 48.08 -8.90
C VAL A 613 4.99 48.52 -7.59
N LEU A 614 5.64 49.69 -7.62
CA LEU A 614 6.27 50.28 -6.46
C LEU A 614 5.91 51.79 -6.31
N ASP A 615 6.04 52.26 -5.08
CA ASP A 615 5.97 53.69 -4.71
C ASP A 615 6.95 53.90 -3.55
N LEU A 616 8.09 54.50 -3.87
CA LEU A 616 9.21 54.69 -2.94
C LEU A 616 9.58 56.17 -2.89
N ASN A 617 9.91 56.64 -1.70
CA ASN A 617 10.57 57.92 -1.46
C ASN A 617 12.03 57.63 -1.05
N ALA A 618 12.97 58.08 -1.84
CA ALA A 618 14.39 57.92 -1.62
C ALA A 618 15.08 59.27 -1.48
N LYS A 619 15.71 59.49 -0.33
CA LYS A 619 16.42 60.74 -0.02
C LYS A 619 17.87 60.45 0.33
N ALA A 620 18.78 61.24 -0.22
CA ALA A 620 20.18 61.26 0.25
C ALA A 620 20.44 62.57 1.01
N ARG A 621 21.26 62.45 2.03
CA ARG A 621 21.73 63.62 2.81
C ARG A 621 23.21 63.47 3.08
N ALA A 622 23.98 64.43 2.63
CA ALA A 622 25.44 64.48 2.78
C ALA A 622 26.09 63.13 2.46
N ALA A 623 25.63 62.45 1.41
CA ALA A 623 26.16 61.17 0.97
C ALA A 623 27.26 61.35 -0.08
N ARG A 624 28.05 60.33 -0.35
CA ARG A 624 29.06 60.31 -1.38
C ARG A 624 28.49 59.89 -2.72
N ILE A 625 28.49 60.77 -3.72
CA ILE A 625 27.90 60.48 -5.04
C ILE A 625 28.62 59.33 -5.73
N GLU A 626 29.93 59.18 -5.54
CA GLU A 626 30.70 58.11 -6.10
C GLU A 626 30.21 56.69 -5.68
N ASN A 627 29.66 56.57 -4.51
CA ASN A 627 29.07 55.31 -4.04
C ASN A 627 27.80 54.93 -4.80
N VAL A 628 26.96 55.91 -5.15
CA VAL A 628 25.75 55.63 -5.96
C VAL A 628 26.13 55.46 -7.43
N ILE A 629 26.94 56.33 -7.98
CA ILE A 629 27.31 56.32 -9.41
C ILE A 629 27.97 55.00 -9.79
N ARG A 630 28.90 54.46 -8.97
CA ARG A 630 29.53 53.17 -9.21
C ARG A 630 28.54 51.99 -9.31
N THR A 631 27.38 52.09 -8.70
CA THR A 631 26.34 51.03 -8.78
C THR A 631 25.57 51.06 -10.09
N VAL A 632 25.62 52.21 -10.83
CA VAL A 632 24.81 52.43 -12.04
C VAL A 632 25.68 52.62 -13.28
N THR A 633 26.83 53.32 -13.16
CA THR A 633 27.72 53.63 -14.29
C THR A 633 29.15 53.92 -13.83
N ASP A 634 30.11 53.82 -14.74
CA ASP A 634 31.53 54.12 -14.49
C ASP A 634 31.89 55.62 -14.70
N VAL A 635 30.95 56.51 -14.72
CA VAL A 635 31.20 57.93 -14.89
C VAL A 635 31.97 58.47 -13.69
N PRO A 636 33.14 59.12 -13.88
CA PRO A 636 34.01 59.56 -12.80
C PRO A 636 33.46 60.92 -12.21
N ILE A 637 32.46 60.78 -11.34
CA ILE A 637 31.94 61.91 -10.55
C ILE A 637 32.24 61.66 -9.08
N THR A 638 32.70 62.68 -8.38
CA THR A 638 32.92 62.62 -6.93
C THR A 638 32.30 63.85 -6.27
N GLY A 639 32.07 63.78 -4.98
CA GLY A 639 31.58 64.89 -4.18
C GLY A 639 30.48 64.47 -3.19
N TRP A 640 30.10 65.46 -2.40
CA TRP A 640 28.97 65.33 -1.51
C TRP A 640 27.67 65.65 -2.25
N PHE A 641 26.62 64.88 -2.00
CA PHE A 641 25.34 65.18 -2.61
C PHE A 641 24.16 64.93 -1.67
N GLU A 642 23.08 65.58 -2.01
CA GLU A 642 21.76 65.28 -1.48
C GLU A 642 20.77 65.15 -2.62
N THR A 643 19.75 64.30 -2.39
CA THR A 643 18.68 64.14 -3.36
C THR A 643 17.36 63.84 -2.65
N ASP A 644 16.27 64.15 -3.33
CA ASP A 644 14.92 63.87 -2.91
C ASP A 644 14.17 63.31 -4.12
N ASN A 645 13.89 62.02 -4.12
CA ASN A 645 13.31 61.28 -5.24
C ASN A 645 12.00 60.61 -4.82
N HIS A 646 11.01 60.72 -5.69
CA HIS A 646 9.79 59.89 -5.68
C HIS A 646 9.87 58.92 -6.84
N ILE A 647 9.84 57.62 -6.54
CA ILE A 647 10.03 56.53 -7.48
C ILE A 647 8.74 55.74 -7.55
N THR A 648 8.10 55.72 -8.73
CA THR A 648 6.84 55.01 -8.99
C THR A 648 6.97 54.13 -10.23
N GLY A 649 5.89 53.46 -10.65
CA GLY A 649 5.88 52.55 -11.80
C GLY A 649 6.15 51.11 -11.42
N THR A 650 6.91 50.41 -12.25
CA THR A 650 7.33 49.02 -11.96
C THR A 650 8.84 48.92 -11.78
N ALA A 651 9.29 47.86 -11.15
CA ALA A 651 10.75 47.64 -10.96
C ALA A 651 11.52 47.60 -12.28
N ALA A 652 10.89 47.11 -13.37
CA ALA A 652 11.47 47.08 -14.71
C ALA A 652 11.40 48.41 -15.45
N ASN A 653 10.37 49.23 -15.17
CA ASN A 653 10.18 50.54 -15.81
C ASN A 653 9.83 51.58 -14.73
N PRO A 654 10.81 52.03 -13.94
CA PRO A 654 10.59 53.05 -12.89
C PRO A 654 10.39 54.41 -13.49
N ILE A 655 9.54 55.19 -12.83
CA ILE A 655 9.37 56.63 -13.04
C ILE A 655 10.01 57.33 -11.84
N ILE A 656 11.07 58.12 -12.05
CA ILE A 656 11.77 58.81 -10.97
C ILE A 656 11.65 60.30 -11.16
N GLU A 657 10.92 60.95 -10.29
CA GLU A 657 10.87 62.42 -10.21
C GLU A 657 11.70 62.88 -9.04
N GLY A 658 12.63 63.79 -9.29
CA GLY A 658 13.54 64.19 -8.23
C GLY A 658 14.27 65.50 -8.43
N ARG A 659 15.01 65.83 -7.38
CA ARG A 659 15.99 66.93 -7.38
C ARG A 659 17.29 66.41 -6.75
N ALA A 660 18.40 66.89 -7.26
CA ALA A 660 19.73 66.59 -6.72
C ALA A 660 20.53 67.85 -6.58
N HIS A 661 21.36 67.84 -5.56
CA HIS A 661 22.36 68.91 -5.31
C HIS A 661 23.67 68.26 -4.97
N LEU A 662 24.72 68.63 -5.71
CA LEU A 662 26.11 68.18 -5.53
C LEU A 662 26.97 69.36 -5.14
N TRP A 663 27.87 69.18 -4.17
CA TRP A 663 28.85 70.23 -3.78
C TRP A 663 30.22 69.62 -3.47
N ASP A 664 31.23 70.47 -3.53
CA ASP A 664 32.65 70.11 -3.31
C ASP A 664 33.06 68.86 -4.09
N GLY A 665 32.67 68.77 -5.36
CA GLY A 665 32.85 67.61 -6.19
C GLY A 665 33.73 67.84 -7.44
N SER A 666 33.80 66.76 -8.22
CA SER A 666 34.41 66.81 -9.56
C SER A 666 33.63 65.93 -10.53
N ALA A 667 33.63 66.31 -11.81
CA ALA A 667 33.16 65.48 -12.90
C ALA A 667 34.21 65.42 -14.00
N TYR A 668 34.62 64.20 -14.43
CA TYR A 668 35.74 63.99 -15.38
C TYR A 668 37.00 64.77 -14.99
N GLY A 669 37.29 64.84 -13.67
CA GLY A 669 38.46 65.55 -13.11
C GLY A 669 38.34 67.09 -13.15
N LYS A 670 37.19 67.66 -13.53
CA LYS A 670 36.92 69.07 -13.50
C LYS A 670 36.13 69.46 -12.22
N LEU A 671 36.56 70.53 -11.58
CA LEU A 671 35.93 71.01 -10.35
C LEU A 671 34.44 71.35 -10.57
N VAL A 672 33.62 70.80 -9.72
CA VAL A 672 32.22 71.19 -9.55
C VAL A 672 32.05 71.71 -8.13
N THR A 673 31.97 73.03 -7.97
CA THR A 673 31.80 73.66 -6.65
C THR A 673 30.39 73.42 -6.13
N ASN A 674 29.43 73.51 -7.06
CA ASN A 674 28.02 73.42 -6.77
C ASN A 674 27.29 72.92 -8.03
N ALA A 675 26.37 71.95 -7.93
CA ALA A 675 25.51 71.58 -9.03
C ALA A 675 24.14 71.18 -8.50
N PHE A 676 23.10 71.71 -9.14
CA PHE A 676 21.71 71.45 -8.83
C PHE A 676 21.02 70.91 -10.07
N ALA A 677 20.15 69.91 -9.91
CA ALA A 677 19.26 69.43 -10.98
C ALA A 677 17.86 69.12 -10.47
N LYS A 678 16.89 69.44 -11.29
CA LYS A 678 15.52 68.92 -11.15
C LYS A 678 15.20 68.09 -12.38
N TYR A 679 14.73 66.86 -12.18
CA TYR A 679 14.63 65.88 -13.26
C TYR A 679 13.43 64.95 -13.12
N ASN A 680 13.09 64.35 -14.25
CA ASN A 680 12.25 63.17 -14.35
C ASN A 680 12.95 62.11 -15.21
N TYR A 681 12.93 60.85 -14.76
CA TYR A 681 13.40 59.71 -15.53
C TYR A 681 12.27 58.77 -15.79
N GLN A 682 12.03 58.48 -17.06
CA GLN A 682 10.97 57.55 -17.49
C GLN A 682 11.33 56.99 -18.87
N ASN A 683 11.06 55.67 -19.11
CA ASN A 683 11.27 55.02 -20.40
C ASN A 683 12.71 55.24 -20.94
N ASP A 684 13.70 54.96 -20.11
CA ASP A 684 15.15 55.15 -20.41
C ASP A 684 15.54 56.59 -20.85
N THR A 685 14.70 57.57 -20.55
CA THR A 685 14.94 58.97 -20.86
C THR A 685 14.97 59.79 -19.58
N LEU A 686 16.09 60.51 -19.38
CA LEU A 686 16.25 61.51 -18.34
C LEU A 686 15.85 62.88 -18.91
N GLU A 687 14.80 63.45 -18.39
CA GLU A 687 14.38 64.84 -18.65
C GLU A 687 14.89 65.75 -17.55
N LEU A 688 15.76 66.68 -17.87
CA LEU A 688 16.30 67.70 -16.98
C LEU A 688 15.40 68.95 -17.13
N TYR A 689 14.51 69.19 -16.19
CA TYR A 689 13.72 70.39 -16.20
C TYR A 689 14.56 71.63 -16.03
N ARG A 690 15.61 71.52 -15.22
CA ARG A 690 16.62 72.53 -14.99
C ARG A 690 17.85 71.91 -14.37
N PHE A 691 19.01 72.35 -14.81
CA PHE A 691 20.25 72.18 -14.09
C PHE A 691 21.02 73.49 -13.97
N ASP A 692 21.78 73.63 -12.88
CA ASP A 692 22.69 74.73 -12.60
C ASP A 692 24.01 74.12 -12.13
N ILE A 693 25.14 74.41 -12.77
CA ILE A 693 26.47 73.91 -12.44
C ILE A 693 27.41 75.06 -12.27
N GLU A 694 28.15 75.07 -11.16
CA GLU A 694 29.18 76.07 -10.85
C GLU A 694 30.56 75.38 -10.69
N GLY A 695 31.59 75.93 -11.29
CA GLY A 695 32.95 75.44 -11.17
C GLY A 695 33.94 76.42 -11.77
N TYR A 696 35.09 76.61 -11.12
CA TYR A 696 36.12 77.57 -11.51
C TYR A 696 35.62 78.99 -11.71
N GLY A 697 34.52 79.38 -11.03
CA GLY A 697 33.91 80.68 -11.19
C GLY A 697 32.98 80.81 -12.38
N ALA A 698 32.82 79.78 -13.17
CA ALA A 698 31.82 79.66 -14.24
C ALA A 698 30.48 79.20 -13.70
N THR A 699 29.40 79.58 -14.38
CA THR A 699 28.05 79.07 -14.16
C THR A 699 27.48 78.54 -15.48
N ILE A 700 27.01 77.31 -15.47
CA ILE A 700 26.32 76.67 -16.61
C ILE A 700 24.92 76.31 -16.17
N THR A 701 23.92 76.81 -16.86
CA THR A 701 22.50 76.53 -16.61
C THR A 701 21.85 75.95 -17.85
N GLY A 702 20.86 75.10 -17.67
CA GLY A 702 20.18 74.50 -18.82
C GLY A 702 19.05 73.54 -18.46
N GLY A 703 18.60 72.85 -19.48
CA GLY A 703 17.60 71.81 -19.38
C GLY A 703 17.45 71.05 -20.70
N GLY A 704 16.72 69.94 -20.69
CA GLY A 704 16.51 69.13 -21.88
C GLY A 704 16.43 67.64 -21.59
N THR A 705 16.68 66.81 -22.57
CA THR A 705 16.50 65.36 -22.47
C THR A 705 17.79 64.60 -22.81
N VAL A 706 18.04 63.51 -22.11
CA VAL A 706 19.14 62.57 -22.37
C VAL A 706 18.60 61.15 -22.35
N SER A 707 18.83 60.44 -23.45
CA SER A 707 18.55 59.01 -23.55
C SER A 707 19.78 58.29 -24.08
N LYS A 708 19.78 56.95 -24.17
CA LYS A 708 20.87 56.18 -24.81
C LYS A 708 21.08 56.58 -26.25
N GLU A 709 20.02 56.96 -26.96
CA GLU A 709 20.03 57.21 -28.40
C GLU A 709 20.26 58.69 -28.75
N ALA A 710 19.86 59.60 -27.90
CA ALA A 710 19.85 61.01 -28.20
C ALA A 710 20.05 61.90 -26.97
N ILE A 711 20.81 62.98 -27.17
CA ILE A 711 20.90 64.12 -26.27
C ILE A 711 20.17 65.32 -26.94
N ASN A 712 19.44 66.07 -26.18
CA ASN A 712 18.88 67.35 -26.57
C ASN A 712 18.84 68.28 -25.36
N ILE A 713 19.96 69.03 -25.16
CA ILE A 713 20.18 69.89 -24.00
C ILE A 713 20.36 71.31 -24.48
N ASP A 714 19.51 72.21 -24.00
CA ASP A 714 19.73 73.65 -24.11
C ASP A 714 20.51 74.16 -22.90
N PHE A 715 21.55 74.96 -23.13
CA PHE A 715 22.31 75.48 -22.04
C PHE A 715 22.78 76.93 -22.28
N GLU A 716 23.07 77.64 -21.19
CA GLU A 716 23.74 78.93 -21.12
C GLU A 716 24.92 78.82 -20.15
N GLY A 717 26.12 79.14 -20.62
CA GLY A 717 27.34 79.16 -19.82
C GLY A 717 27.92 80.58 -19.73
N LYS A 718 28.34 80.97 -18.53
CA LYS A 718 28.97 82.27 -18.27
C LYS A 718 30.30 82.13 -17.59
N LYS A 719 31.30 82.95 -18.03
CA LYS A 719 32.61 83.06 -17.47
C LYS A 719 33.32 81.66 -17.40
N ILE A 720 33.19 80.84 -18.40
CA ILE A 720 33.85 79.56 -18.50
C ILE A 720 35.30 79.74 -18.74
N ASP A 721 36.18 79.38 -17.77
CA ASP A 721 37.63 79.43 -17.85
C ASP A 721 38.14 78.27 -18.72
N MET A 722 38.42 78.56 -19.97
CA MET A 722 38.84 77.55 -20.95
C MET A 722 40.21 76.96 -20.62
N GLY A 723 41.13 77.69 -20.04
CA GLY A 723 42.40 77.20 -19.62
C GLY A 723 42.30 76.10 -18.54
N ARG A 724 41.45 76.29 -17.57
CA ARG A 724 41.09 75.30 -16.52
C ARG A 724 40.20 74.17 -17.03
N LEU A 725 39.31 74.45 -17.92
CA LEU A 725 38.43 73.43 -18.48
C LEU A 725 39.19 72.46 -19.38
N LEU A 726 40.13 72.94 -20.15
CA LEU A 726 40.94 72.16 -21.12
C LEU A 726 42.28 71.69 -20.58
N ILE A 727 42.64 71.87 -19.30
CA ILE A 727 43.92 71.57 -18.67
C ILE A 727 44.32 70.15 -18.89
N ASN A 728 43.98 69.24 -19.23
CA ASN A 728 44.44 67.87 -19.51
C ASN A 728 43.93 67.38 -20.88
N THR A 729 43.72 68.28 -21.81
CA THR A 729 43.41 67.99 -23.20
C THR A 729 44.52 68.48 -24.15
N ASP A 730 44.48 68.04 -25.38
CA ASP A 730 45.47 68.48 -26.43
C ASP A 730 45.17 69.90 -26.92
N TYR A 731 44.10 70.51 -26.45
CA TYR A 731 43.69 71.91 -26.82
C TYR A 731 44.23 72.89 -25.79
N LYS A 732 44.90 73.94 -26.29
CA LYS A 732 45.42 75.05 -25.49
C LYS A 732 44.66 76.33 -25.87
N VAL A 733 43.62 76.62 -25.08
CA VAL A 733 42.84 77.82 -25.23
C VAL A 733 42.74 78.48 -23.84
N ASP A 734 43.13 79.71 -23.70
CA ASP A 734 43.01 80.53 -22.49
C ASP A 734 41.94 81.62 -22.69
N GLY A 735 41.35 82.04 -21.62
CA GLY A 735 40.38 83.11 -21.60
C GLY A 735 38.99 82.67 -21.01
N LEU A 736 38.23 83.67 -20.68
CA LEU A 736 36.86 83.48 -20.21
C LEU A 736 35.89 83.51 -21.40
N LEU A 737 35.08 82.47 -21.54
CA LEU A 737 34.05 82.36 -22.56
C LEU A 737 32.65 82.33 -21.90
N SER A 738 31.76 83.02 -22.56
CA SER A 738 30.33 82.92 -22.28
C SER A 738 29.63 82.44 -23.57
N GLY A 739 28.59 81.61 -23.41
CA GLY A 739 27.87 81.13 -24.58
C GLY A 739 26.53 80.52 -24.24
N ARG A 740 25.72 80.40 -25.23
CA ARG A 740 24.43 79.67 -25.15
C ARG A 740 24.29 78.82 -26.39
N GLY A 741 23.70 77.66 -26.20
CA GLY A 741 23.53 76.73 -27.32
C GLY A 741 22.72 75.49 -26.94
N GLN A 742 22.73 74.58 -27.89
CA GLN A 742 22.09 73.28 -27.80
C GLN A 742 23.10 72.21 -28.07
N ILE A 743 23.07 71.18 -27.25
CA ILE A 743 23.79 69.93 -27.47
C ILE A 743 22.79 68.91 -27.98
N THR A 744 23.03 68.38 -29.18
CA THR A 744 22.19 67.33 -29.83
C THR A 744 23.07 66.14 -30.27
N GLY A 745 22.44 65.09 -30.80
CA GLY A 745 23.14 63.89 -31.28
C GLY A 745 23.11 62.76 -30.28
N SER A 746 24.02 61.81 -30.42
CA SER A 746 24.11 60.70 -29.47
C SER A 746 25.10 61.01 -28.32
N VAL A 747 25.03 60.25 -27.23
CA VAL A 747 25.96 60.38 -26.10
C VAL A 747 27.43 60.23 -26.54
N ASP A 748 27.72 59.34 -27.50
CA ASP A 748 29.04 59.07 -28.02
C ASP A 748 29.50 60.07 -29.07
N ASN A 749 28.55 60.80 -29.71
CA ASN A 749 28.87 61.82 -30.74
C ASN A 749 27.95 63.03 -30.56
N PRO A 750 28.19 63.86 -29.50
CA PRO A 750 27.39 65.05 -29.25
C PRO A 750 27.77 66.16 -30.26
N GLN A 751 26.76 66.87 -30.72
CA GLN A 751 26.86 68.00 -31.63
C GLN A 751 26.46 69.27 -30.92
N PHE A 752 27.33 70.30 -31.01
CA PHE A 752 27.03 71.63 -30.45
C PHE A 752 26.58 72.59 -31.52
N ASN A 753 25.51 73.30 -31.23
CA ASN A 753 25.00 74.39 -32.06
C ASN A 753 24.68 75.60 -31.18
N GLY A 754 25.39 76.73 -31.40
CA GLY A 754 25.16 77.88 -30.52
C GLY A 754 26.12 79.05 -30.77
N TYR A 755 26.07 79.99 -29.85
CA TYR A 755 26.92 81.18 -29.87
C TYR A 755 27.87 81.16 -28.71
N ILE A 756 29.15 81.54 -29.00
CA ILE A 756 30.18 81.69 -28.02
C ILE A 756 30.75 83.13 -28.15
N SER A 757 30.95 83.80 -27.00
CA SER A 757 31.54 85.12 -26.90
C SER A 757 32.68 85.10 -25.92
N SER A 758 33.76 85.89 -26.17
CA SER A 758 34.81 86.10 -25.22
C SER A 758 34.40 87.21 -24.26
N ASP A 759 34.54 86.91 -22.95
CA ASP A 759 34.39 87.92 -21.91
C ASP A 759 35.81 88.50 -21.74
N ALA A 760 36.05 89.68 -22.41
CA ALA A 760 37.32 90.40 -22.42
C ALA A 760 37.65 91.00 -21.06
#